data_41a8f483e21617ede21abb3a20203f35
#
_entry.id   41a8f483e21617ede21abb3a20203f35
#
_cell.length_a   1.000
_cell.length_b   1.000
_cell.length_c   1.000
_cell.angle_alpha   90.00
_cell.angle_beta   90.00
_cell.angle_gamma   90.00
#
_symmetry.space_group_name_H-M   'P 1'
#
loop_
_entity.id
_entity.type
_entity.pdbx_description
1 polymer ?
#
loop_
_entity_poly.entity_id
_entity_poly.type
_entity_poly.pdbx_seq_one_letter_code
_entity_poly.pdbx_strand_id
1 'polypeptide(L)'
;MKNFKYALAALALGATVVSTTSCRDEFAVINTNPAQISKADPAMLFTQGIIEFEPAGYLLYYYNSAMMLQWSQLATPTGGYNVGFTKTTATGDQGSKYASVLKYVRELEHYRSQLSEEESAKLAGYSACLDVLTAYLGIFDSDMYGYLPFTEACRAPYGGTLTPAYDTQESLYQLWEKQLNDAIQTFGKDGLTMVSSQDLVYKGSFEKWAKLANSLKLRLAARYVNINKSKALSLAQEVATASCGYIDSLEDAMLFNKCTTNSKINDGGNDYIYHWSNGFWDGMAANENLMKFMVNNLDPRVRFQYQKNEWNSKVVQSFWDNGKEIPHYIQENIEFTEEGGKKKFVAWKGAGEPWVRYYGIPVDMDAKNNAAKYGDWFDSPRFQNTDSKGGNLTSYTPYSQLQQQMIIGRYYNFKLPKAPGETVTQETDPRIWYGMYFGAGEANLYLAEFKLLGANLPLTAAEYFEKGITASVQEYDKLAGLNQIAYYGKTYSYDPFEVSIELKDGEIATMLANQDYQLTGDADLDLEKVYLQQIINFTMYPNEQFVTARRSGLPKFNSTLVERVDYKDVPVTNIPRRFDTGNPSKTDLMYDILLKAYSDQGFTLSAPGSNETAILNSERVWWDKNNPQWGAGPKK
;
A
#
# COMPACT_ATOMS: atom_id res chain seq x y z
N MET A 1 -74.11 -22.59 43.80
CA MET A 1 -73.16 -21.47 43.53
C MET A 1 -71.66 -21.84 43.61
N LYS A 2 -71.25 -22.91 44.29
CA LYS A 2 -69.79 -23.29 44.31
C LYS A 2 -69.32 -23.89 42.96
N ASN A 3 -70.12 -24.69 42.27
CA ASN A 3 -69.74 -25.33 41.03
C ASN A 3 -69.62 -24.42 39.84
N PHE A 4 -70.28 -23.25 39.85
CA PHE A 4 -70.19 -22.24 38.81
C PHE A 4 -68.87 -21.42 38.81
N LYS A 5 -68.27 -21.27 40.03
CA LYS A 5 -66.99 -20.60 40.17
C LYS A 5 -65.81 -21.44 39.65
N TYR A 6 -65.88 -22.77 39.74
CA TYR A 6 -64.87 -23.66 39.20
C TYR A 6 -64.93 -23.79 37.68
N ALA A 7 -66.14 -23.71 37.10
CA ALA A 7 -66.30 -23.71 35.67
C ALA A 7 -65.77 -22.40 35.01
N LEU A 8 -65.97 -21.25 35.67
CA LEU A 8 -65.40 -19.95 35.20
C LEU A 8 -63.87 -19.91 35.37
N ALA A 9 -63.31 -20.52 36.43
CA ALA A 9 -61.87 -20.59 36.64
C ALA A 9 -61.19 -21.55 35.62
N ALA A 10 -61.83 -22.66 35.25
CA ALA A 10 -61.36 -23.55 34.22
C ALA A 10 -61.40 -22.95 32.82
N LEU A 11 -62.44 -22.16 32.50
CA LEU A 11 -62.51 -21.43 31.24
C LEU A 11 -61.48 -20.27 31.16
N ALA A 12 -61.21 -19.58 32.26
CA ALA A 12 -60.17 -18.56 32.30
C ALA A 12 -58.74 -19.12 32.17
N LEU A 13 -58.48 -20.29 32.77
CA LEU A 13 -57.19 -20.99 32.57
C LEU A 13 -57.03 -21.57 31.14
N GLY A 14 -58.10 -22.09 30.54
CA GLY A 14 -58.09 -22.56 29.16
C GLY A 14 -57.86 -21.44 28.14
N ALA A 15 -58.45 -20.25 28.37
CA ALA A 15 -58.26 -19.08 27.51
C ALA A 15 -56.87 -18.47 27.60
N THR A 16 -56.22 -18.55 28.79
CA THR A 16 -54.81 -18.06 28.96
C THR A 16 -53.79 -18.99 28.32
N VAL A 17 -54.02 -20.28 28.23
CA VAL A 17 -53.09 -21.25 27.60
C VAL A 17 -53.15 -21.17 26.07
N VAL A 18 -54.34 -20.92 25.49
CA VAL A 18 -54.50 -20.78 24.03
C VAL A 18 -53.95 -19.45 23.51
N SER A 19 -53.98 -18.37 24.33
CA SER A 19 -53.43 -17.06 23.95
C SER A 19 -51.92 -16.97 24.04
N THR A 20 -51.23 -17.86 24.80
CA THR A 20 -49.79 -17.85 24.91
C THR A 20 -49.08 -18.62 23.80
N THR A 21 -49.74 -19.56 23.11
CA THR A 21 -49.19 -20.29 21.95
C THR A 21 -49.34 -19.49 20.65
N SER A 22 -50.42 -18.71 20.47
CA SER A 22 -50.60 -17.85 19.30
C SER A 22 -49.60 -16.68 19.22
N CYS A 23 -49.24 -16.08 20.36
CA CYS A 23 -48.27 -15.00 20.37
C CYS A 23 -46.83 -15.46 20.07
N ARG A 24 -46.49 -16.73 20.27
CA ARG A 24 -45.13 -17.23 20.04
C ARG A 24 -44.81 -17.44 18.56
N ASP A 25 -45.77 -17.92 17.79
CA ASP A 25 -45.62 -18.18 16.37
C ASP A 25 -45.65 -16.88 15.54
N GLU A 26 -46.49 -15.92 15.95
CA GLU A 26 -46.46 -14.60 15.32
C GLU A 26 -45.23 -13.77 15.66
N PHE A 27 -44.65 -13.91 16.86
CA PHE A 27 -43.39 -13.23 17.22
C PHE A 27 -42.19 -13.74 16.40
N ALA A 28 -42.17 -15.00 16.04
CA ALA A 28 -41.17 -15.56 15.15
C ALA A 28 -41.30 -14.98 13.73
N VAL A 29 -42.49 -14.76 13.24
CA VAL A 29 -42.75 -14.19 11.89
C VAL A 29 -42.55 -12.67 11.86
N ILE A 30 -42.94 -11.96 12.94
CA ILE A 30 -42.79 -10.49 13.04
C ILE A 30 -41.34 -10.11 13.28
N ASN A 31 -40.54 -10.94 13.95
CA ASN A 31 -39.11 -10.72 14.15
C ASN A 31 -38.22 -11.24 13.01
N THR A 32 -38.76 -11.92 12.03
CA THR A 32 -38.06 -12.14 10.77
C THR A 32 -38.13 -10.87 9.94
N ASN A 33 -37.09 -10.05 10.01
CA ASN A 33 -36.93 -8.93 9.11
C ASN A 33 -36.88 -9.48 7.67
N PRO A 34 -37.89 -9.21 6.81
CA PRO A 34 -37.89 -9.71 5.44
C PRO A 34 -36.73 -9.16 4.58
N ALA A 35 -36.01 -8.15 5.11
CA ALA A 35 -34.77 -7.65 4.53
C ALA A 35 -33.53 -8.37 5.08
N GLN A 36 -33.65 -9.25 6.08
CA GLN A 36 -32.56 -10.11 6.50
C GLN A 36 -32.47 -11.33 5.59
N ILE A 37 -31.35 -11.43 4.88
CA ILE A 37 -30.98 -12.62 4.09
C ILE A 37 -30.89 -13.78 5.08
N SER A 38 -31.88 -14.68 5.06
CA SER A 38 -31.95 -15.84 5.97
C SER A 38 -31.07 -17.01 5.53
N LYS A 39 -30.43 -16.91 4.36
CA LYS A 39 -29.43 -17.85 3.86
C LYS A 39 -28.27 -17.07 3.27
N ALA A 40 -27.06 -17.41 3.65
CA ALA A 40 -25.85 -16.88 3.04
C ALA A 40 -25.87 -17.19 1.53
N ASP A 41 -25.68 -16.16 0.70
CA ASP A 41 -25.48 -16.32 -0.75
C ASP A 41 -23.97 -16.38 -1.01
N PRO A 42 -23.45 -17.48 -1.59
CA PRO A 42 -22.01 -17.61 -1.88
C PRO A 42 -21.42 -16.46 -2.69
N ALA A 43 -22.17 -15.93 -3.66
CA ALA A 43 -21.71 -14.81 -4.49
C ALA A 43 -21.62 -13.51 -3.68
N MET A 44 -22.56 -13.28 -2.74
CA MET A 44 -22.52 -12.12 -1.85
C MET A 44 -21.40 -12.25 -0.79
N LEU A 45 -21.17 -13.44 -0.24
CA LEU A 45 -20.05 -13.68 0.67
C LEU A 45 -18.70 -13.40 -0.02
N PHE A 46 -18.58 -13.82 -1.27
CA PHE A 46 -17.41 -13.55 -2.09
C PHE A 46 -17.22 -12.03 -2.31
N THR A 47 -18.27 -11.32 -2.74
CA THR A 47 -18.22 -9.86 -2.91
C THR A 47 -17.81 -9.16 -1.62
N GLN A 48 -18.40 -9.58 -0.48
CA GLN A 48 -18.05 -9.00 0.81
C GLN A 48 -16.59 -9.27 1.18
N GLY A 49 -16.06 -10.46 0.87
CA GLY A 49 -14.66 -10.77 1.03
C GLY A 49 -13.73 -9.85 0.22
N ILE A 50 -14.11 -9.48 -1.00
CA ILE A 50 -13.37 -8.50 -1.81
C ILE A 50 -13.46 -7.10 -1.18
N ILE A 51 -14.62 -6.68 -0.67
CA ILE A 51 -14.80 -5.38 -0.02
C ILE A 51 -13.93 -5.28 1.25
N GLU A 52 -13.81 -6.35 2.00
CA GLU A 52 -13.01 -6.41 3.24
C GLU A 52 -11.50 -6.64 2.98
N PHE A 53 -11.11 -6.94 1.75
CA PHE A 53 -9.72 -7.13 1.37
C PHE A 53 -8.91 -5.86 1.57
N GLU A 54 -9.51 -4.69 1.34
CA GLU A 54 -8.83 -3.43 1.52
C GLU A 54 -8.45 -3.22 2.99
N PRO A 55 -7.19 -2.98 3.27
CA PRO A 55 -6.78 -2.67 4.62
C PRO A 55 -7.41 -1.36 5.09
N ALA A 56 -8.43 -1.50 5.89
CA ALA A 56 -9.15 -0.38 6.49
C ALA A 56 -8.49 0.10 7.79
N GLY A 57 -7.28 -0.25 8.02
CA GLY A 57 -6.72 0.05 9.31
C GLY A 57 -6.02 1.39 9.37
N TYR A 58 -6.52 2.38 10.10
CA TYR A 58 -5.84 3.60 10.53
C TYR A 58 -4.38 3.30 10.90
N LEU A 59 -4.16 2.27 11.65
CA LEU A 59 -2.86 1.90 12.15
C LEU A 59 -1.89 1.49 11.05
N LEU A 60 -2.37 0.81 10.00
CA LEU A 60 -1.50 0.29 8.98
C LEU A 60 -0.95 1.38 8.06
N TYR A 61 -1.81 2.25 7.57
CA TYR A 61 -1.38 3.32 6.68
C TYR A 61 -0.72 4.46 7.45
N TYR A 62 -1.28 4.84 8.58
CA TYR A 62 -0.82 6.01 9.29
C TYR A 62 0.49 5.79 10.04
N TYR A 63 0.48 4.89 11.01
CA TYR A 63 1.67 4.71 11.85
C TYR A 63 2.73 3.83 11.19
N ASN A 64 2.33 2.68 10.67
CA ASN A 64 3.29 1.72 10.18
C ASN A 64 3.99 2.20 8.91
N SER A 65 3.25 2.77 7.97
CA SER A 65 3.84 3.24 6.72
C SER A 65 4.78 4.42 6.93
N ALA A 66 4.44 5.38 7.81
CA ALA A 66 5.33 6.48 8.15
C ALA A 66 6.66 5.97 8.74
N MET A 67 6.59 5.02 9.67
CA MET A 67 7.78 4.41 10.26
C MET A 67 8.59 3.62 9.24
N MET A 68 7.93 2.76 8.44
CA MET A 68 8.60 1.96 7.41
C MET A 68 9.36 2.81 6.41
N LEU A 69 8.76 3.90 5.94
CA LEU A 69 9.35 4.82 4.97
C LEU A 69 10.54 5.59 5.56
N GLN A 70 10.45 6.00 6.82
CA GLN A 70 11.55 6.66 7.50
C GLN A 70 12.71 5.71 7.81
N TRP A 71 12.43 4.51 8.31
CA TRP A 71 13.48 3.52 8.63
C TRP A 71 14.26 3.09 7.39
N SER A 72 13.57 2.94 6.27
CA SER A 72 14.20 2.62 4.98
C SER A 72 14.86 3.81 4.29
N GLN A 73 14.63 5.05 4.73
CA GLN A 73 15.02 6.28 4.03
C GLN A 73 14.45 6.39 2.60
N LEU A 74 13.20 5.98 2.41
CA LEU A 74 12.51 6.06 1.11
C LEU A 74 11.55 7.24 1.01
N ALA A 75 11.16 7.82 2.15
CA ALA A 75 10.52 9.13 2.23
C ALA A 75 11.09 9.90 3.43
N THR A 76 10.98 11.22 3.38
CA THR A 76 11.51 12.11 4.42
C THR A 76 10.34 12.76 5.17
N PRO A 77 10.35 12.79 6.51
CA PRO A 77 9.37 13.57 7.27
C PRO A 77 9.39 15.04 6.86
N THR A 78 8.23 15.67 6.77
CA THR A 78 8.14 17.12 6.43
C THR A 78 8.85 18.01 7.46
N GLY A 79 9.05 17.52 8.67
CA GLY A 79 9.89 18.14 9.69
C GLY A 79 11.39 17.79 9.62
N GLY A 80 11.82 17.02 8.62
CA GLY A 80 13.18 16.48 8.51
C GLY A 80 13.45 15.31 9.47
N TYR A 81 14.57 14.61 9.27
CA TYR A 81 15.02 13.57 10.18
C TYR A 81 15.52 14.15 11.50
N ASN A 82 15.23 13.45 12.59
CA ASN A 82 15.76 13.70 13.93
C ASN A 82 16.03 12.36 14.64
N VAL A 83 16.82 12.36 15.70
CA VAL A 83 17.22 11.13 16.41
C VAL A 83 16.05 10.27 16.93
N GLY A 84 14.85 10.84 16.99
CA GLY A 84 13.64 10.12 17.40
C GLY A 84 12.94 9.34 16.29
N PHE A 85 13.41 9.39 15.03
CA PHE A 85 12.72 8.74 13.91
C PHE A 85 12.68 7.21 14.01
N THR A 86 13.54 6.60 14.81
CA THR A 86 13.55 5.15 15.05
C THR A 86 12.55 4.71 16.12
N LYS A 87 11.97 5.65 16.87
CA LYS A 87 10.98 5.31 17.90
C LYS A 87 9.75 4.70 17.25
N THR A 88 9.26 3.65 17.87
CA THR A 88 8.00 3.00 17.47
C THR A 88 7.04 2.99 18.65
N THR A 89 5.77 2.97 18.35
CA THR A 89 4.71 2.68 19.31
C THR A 89 4.12 1.33 18.97
N ALA A 90 3.74 0.54 19.97
CA ALA A 90 2.98 -0.68 19.74
C ALA A 90 1.70 -0.32 18.99
N THR A 91 1.44 -1.01 17.89
CA THR A 91 0.21 -0.82 17.11
C THR A 91 -0.86 -1.79 17.62
N GLY A 92 -2.10 -1.32 17.69
CA GLY A 92 -3.21 -2.19 18.11
C GLY A 92 -3.60 -3.25 17.09
N ASP A 93 -3.15 -3.13 15.83
CA ASP A 93 -3.38 -4.11 14.77
C ASP A 93 -2.14 -4.99 14.61
N GLN A 94 -2.20 -6.17 15.19
CA GLN A 94 -1.08 -7.10 15.30
C GLN A 94 -1.17 -8.24 14.28
N GLY A 95 -1.35 -7.92 13.01
CA GLY A 95 -1.34 -8.92 11.95
C GLY A 95 -2.65 -9.71 11.85
N SER A 96 -3.77 -9.02 11.80
CA SER A 96 -5.11 -9.62 11.71
C SER A 96 -5.86 -9.30 10.43
N LYS A 97 -5.22 -8.67 9.44
CA LYS A 97 -5.90 -8.26 8.20
C LYS A 97 -6.42 -9.42 7.38
N TYR A 98 -5.66 -10.49 7.30
CA TYR A 98 -6.11 -11.71 6.66
C TYR A 98 -7.43 -12.21 7.25
N ALA A 99 -7.66 -12.00 8.54
CA ALA A 99 -8.87 -12.45 9.23
C ALA A 99 -10.13 -11.74 8.73
N SER A 100 -10.02 -10.50 8.20
CA SER A 100 -11.14 -9.78 7.62
C SER A 100 -11.73 -10.48 6.40
N VAL A 101 -10.92 -11.21 5.63
CA VAL A 101 -11.36 -12.04 4.49
C VAL A 101 -11.52 -13.50 4.90
N LEU A 102 -10.64 -14.03 5.74
CA LEU A 102 -10.64 -15.44 6.15
C LEU A 102 -11.98 -15.89 6.77
N LYS A 103 -12.66 -14.99 7.51
CA LYS A 103 -14.00 -15.28 8.04
C LYS A 103 -15.00 -15.69 6.95
N TYR A 104 -14.92 -15.08 5.75
CA TYR A 104 -15.77 -15.44 4.62
C TYR A 104 -15.34 -16.74 3.93
N VAL A 105 -14.06 -17.05 3.93
CA VAL A 105 -13.58 -18.37 3.51
C VAL A 105 -14.19 -19.45 4.40
N ARG A 106 -14.15 -19.26 5.74
CA ARG A 106 -14.71 -20.23 6.70
C ARG A 106 -16.23 -20.38 6.57
N GLU A 107 -16.93 -19.28 6.32
CA GLU A 107 -18.38 -19.32 6.05
C GLU A 107 -18.68 -20.08 4.76
N LEU A 108 -17.94 -19.85 3.69
CA LEU A 108 -18.09 -20.59 2.43
C LEU A 108 -17.72 -22.08 2.58
N GLU A 109 -16.66 -22.41 3.33
CA GLU A 109 -16.31 -23.79 3.66
C GLU A 109 -17.48 -24.49 4.37
N HIS A 110 -18.04 -23.83 5.38
CA HIS A 110 -19.19 -24.37 6.13
C HIS A 110 -20.42 -24.52 5.24
N TYR A 111 -20.76 -23.48 4.46
CA TYR A 111 -21.88 -23.54 3.53
C TYR A 111 -21.74 -24.70 2.55
N ARG A 112 -20.57 -24.83 1.91
CA ARG A 112 -20.30 -25.89 0.93
C ARG A 112 -20.30 -27.29 1.53
N SER A 113 -19.94 -27.43 2.80
CA SER A 113 -19.97 -28.74 3.49
C SER A 113 -21.38 -29.32 3.70
N GLN A 114 -22.42 -28.49 3.55
CA GLN A 114 -23.83 -28.86 3.70
C GLN A 114 -24.50 -29.20 2.36
N LEU A 115 -23.79 -29.03 1.24
CA LEU A 115 -24.29 -29.27 -0.10
C LEU A 115 -23.91 -30.68 -0.59
N SER A 116 -24.56 -31.12 -1.67
CA SER A 116 -24.08 -32.26 -2.44
C SER A 116 -22.69 -32.00 -3.02
N GLU A 117 -21.93 -33.04 -3.31
CA GLU A 117 -20.58 -32.90 -3.89
C GLU A 117 -20.60 -32.09 -5.20
N GLU A 118 -21.61 -32.35 -6.07
CA GLU A 118 -21.77 -31.63 -7.34
C GLU A 118 -22.06 -30.16 -7.13
N GLU A 119 -22.97 -29.78 -6.23
CA GLU A 119 -23.28 -28.38 -5.94
C GLU A 119 -22.10 -27.67 -5.28
N SER A 120 -21.44 -28.34 -4.34
CA SER A 120 -20.22 -27.82 -3.69
C SER A 120 -19.10 -27.57 -4.70
N ALA A 121 -18.91 -28.46 -5.68
CA ALA A 121 -17.90 -28.33 -6.72
C ALA A 121 -18.14 -27.09 -7.60
N LYS A 122 -19.39 -26.79 -7.97
CA LYS A 122 -19.75 -25.61 -8.77
C LYS A 122 -19.38 -24.31 -8.08
N LEU A 123 -19.40 -24.25 -6.74
CA LEU A 123 -19.09 -23.06 -5.95
C LEU A 123 -17.60 -22.94 -5.57
N ALA A 124 -16.77 -23.91 -5.95
CA ALA A 124 -15.36 -23.95 -5.57
C ALA A 124 -14.58 -22.72 -6.04
N GLY A 125 -14.99 -22.10 -7.16
CA GLY A 125 -14.37 -20.90 -7.69
C GLY A 125 -14.40 -19.70 -6.72
N TYR A 126 -15.51 -19.51 -6.01
CA TYR A 126 -15.60 -18.43 -5.00
C TYR A 126 -14.62 -18.63 -3.84
N SER A 127 -14.53 -19.87 -3.32
CA SER A 127 -13.58 -20.19 -2.26
C SER A 127 -12.14 -19.99 -2.72
N ALA A 128 -11.79 -20.47 -3.92
CA ALA A 128 -10.46 -20.33 -4.48
C ALA A 128 -10.05 -18.86 -4.65
N CYS A 129 -10.95 -17.98 -5.10
CA CYS A 129 -10.67 -16.55 -5.18
C CYS A 129 -10.40 -15.93 -3.80
N LEU A 130 -11.20 -16.28 -2.78
CA LEU A 130 -10.98 -15.78 -1.42
C LEU A 130 -9.70 -16.37 -0.78
N ASP A 131 -9.33 -17.61 -1.10
CA ASP A 131 -8.06 -18.20 -0.68
C ASP A 131 -6.86 -17.42 -1.25
N VAL A 132 -6.93 -16.97 -2.51
CA VAL A 132 -5.91 -16.10 -3.11
C VAL A 132 -5.81 -14.78 -2.34
N LEU A 133 -6.94 -14.16 -2.00
CA LEU A 133 -6.95 -12.89 -1.24
C LEU A 133 -6.45 -13.08 0.19
N THR A 134 -6.77 -14.18 0.86
CA THR A 134 -6.27 -14.46 2.21
C THR A 134 -4.78 -14.79 2.22
N ALA A 135 -4.26 -15.47 1.20
CA ALA A 135 -2.82 -15.68 1.04
C ALA A 135 -2.10 -14.33 0.84
N TYR A 136 -2.64 -13.43 0.01
CA TYR A 136 -2.10 -12.07 -0.17
C TYR A 136 -1.99 -11.32 1.17
N LEU A 137 -3.09 -11.27 1.94
CA LEU A 137 -3.12 -10.56 3.22
C LEU A 137 -2.31 -11.29 4.31
N GLY A 138 -2.26 -12.61 4.29
CA GLY A 138 -1.44 -13.39 5.21
C GLY A 138 0.05 -13.13 5.03
N ILE A 139 0.53 -13.10 3.77
CA ILE A 139 1.92 -12.71 3.45
C ILE A 139 2.20 -11.33 4.01
N PHE A 140 1.31 -10.37 3.74
CA PHE A 140 1.42 -9.00 4.21
C PHE A 140 1.52 -8.89 5.75
N ASP A 141 0.62 -9.53 6.49
CA ASP A 141 0.63 -9.52 7.96
C ASP A 141 1.87 -10.21 8.53
N SER A 142 2.23 -11.35 7.97
CA SER A 142 3.39 -12.14 8.37
C SER A 142 4.72 -11.40 8.16
N ASP A 143 4.82 -10.55 7.13
CA ASP A 143 6.01 -9.74 6.88
C ASP A 143 6.36 -8.81 8.05
N MET A 144 5.35 -8.39 8.81
CA MET A 144 5.49 -7.45 9.92
C MET A 144 5.58 -8.14 11.27
N TYR A 145 4.80 -9.20 11.46
CA TYR A 145 4.56 -9.80 12.78
C TYR A 145 5.08 -11.24 12.92
N GLY A 146 5.48 -11.88 11.79
CA GLY A 146 6.01 -13.25 11.79
C GLY A 146 4.92 -14.31 11.89
N TYR A 147 4.78 -14.95 13.04
CA TYR A 147 3.80 -16.00 13.30
C TYR A 147 2.37 -15.43 13.33
N LEU A 148 1.42 -16.17 12.77
CA LEU A 148 0.00 -15.80 12.75
C LEU A 148 -0.87 -16.98 13.14
N PRO A 149 -2.02 -16.78 13.81
CA PRO A 149 -2.97 -17.86 14.12
C PRO A 149 -3.89 -18.15 12.91
N PHE A 150 -3.34 -18.51 11.77
CA PHE A 150 -4.04 -18.59 10.49
C PHE A 150 -4.88 -19.85 10.33
N THR A 151 -4.30 -21.02 10.63
CA THR A 151 -4.93 -22.32 10.35
C THR A 151 -6.21 -22.53 11.14
N GLU A 152 -6.22 -22.17 12.42
CA GLU A 152 -7.36 -22.34 13.33
C GLU A 152 -8.24 -21.08 13.41
N ALA A 153 -7.78 -19.94 12.89
CA ALA A 153 -8.51 -18.70 12.99
C ALA A 153 -9.88 -18.74 12.29
N CYS A 154 -10.82 -17.96 12.84
CA CYS A 154 -12.19 -17.76 12.33
C CYS A 154 -13.05 -19.05 12.29
N ARG A 155 -12.69 -20.12 13.01
CA ARG A 155 -13.44 -21.39 13.05
C ARG A 155 -14.37 -21.53 14.26
N ALA A 156 -14.31 -20.63 15.23
CA ALA A 156 -15.13 -20.71 16.45
C ALA A 156 -16.64 -20.84 16.20
N PRO A 157 -17.26 -20.13 15.22
CA PRO A 157 -18.68 -20.29 14.90
C PRO A 157 -19.07 -21.71 14.42
N TYR A 158 -18.10 -22.50 13.96
CA TYR A 158 -18.27 -23.83 13.38
C TYR A 158 -17.70 -24.94 14.27
N GLY A 159 -17.60 -24.69 15.57
CA GLY A 159 -17.09 -25.65 16.55
C GLY A 159 -15.57 -25.67 16.70
N GLY A 160 -14.86 -24.69 16.13
CA GLY A 160 -13.42 -24.50 16.36
C GLY A 160 -13.11 -23.80 17.68
N THR A 161 -11.82 -23.61 17.94
CA THR A 161 -11.33 -23.00 19.18
C THR A 161 -11.52 -21.48 19.19
N LEU A 162 -11.68 -20.90 20.40
CA LEU A 162 -11.60 -19.46 20.66
C LEU A 162 -10.15 -18.99 20.89
N THR A 163 -9.21 -19.92 21.04
CA THR A 163 -7.81 -19.68 21.32
C THR A 163 -6.93 -20.38 20.28
N PRO A 164 -6.91 -19.87 19.02
CA PRO A 164 -6.18 -20.50 17.93
C PRO A 164 -4.66 -20.48 18.20
N ALA A 165 -3.99 -21.58 17.89
CA ALA A 165 -2.55 -21.68 17.93
C ALA A 165 -1.91 -20.82 16.83
N TYR A 166 -0.70 -20.33 17.08
CA TYR A 166 0.09 -19.57 16.09
C TYR A 166 0.88 -20.53 15.20
N ASP A 167 0.67 -20.43 13.89
CA ASP A 167 1.46 -21.11 12.88
C ASP A 167 2.81 -20.42 12.70
N THR A 168 3.89 -21.19 12.48
CA THR A 168 5.19 -20.63 12.17
C THR A 168 5.20 -19.96 10.80
N GLN A 169 6.03 -18.95 10.61
CA GLN A 169 6.10 -18.26 9.32
C GLN A 169 6.49 -19.19 8.16
N GLU A 170 7.37 -20.17 8.43
CA GLU A 170 7.75 -21.19 7.44
C GLU A 170 6.56 -22.08 7.05
N SER A 171 5.79 -22.56 8.04
CA SER A 171 4.59 -23.37 7.76
C SER A 171 3.50 -22.57 7.04
N LEU A 172 3.36 -21.28 7.35
CA LEU A 172 2.44 -20.38 6.65
C LEU A 172 2.82 -20.22 5.17
N TYR A 173 4.10 -20.06 4.84
CA TYR A 173 4.53 -19.93 3.45
C TYR A 173 4.27 -21.21 2.65
N GLN A 174 4.50 -22.38 3.24
CA GLN A 174 4.17 -23.66 2.63
C GLN A 174 2.66 -23.83 2.44
N LEU A 175 1.87 -23.38 3.41
CA LEU A 175 0.40 -23.40 3.34
C LEU A 175 -0.10 -22.50 2.22
N TRP A 176 0.36 -21.26 2.15
CA TRP A 176 -0.07 -20.31 1.11
C TRP A 176 0.38 -20.73 -0.29
N GLU A 177 1.59 -21.29 -0.44
CA GLU A 177 2.01 -21.88 -1.71
C GLU A 177 1.05 -22.98 -2.16
N LYS A 178 0.67 -23.87 -1.23
CA LYS A 178 -0.31 -24.92 -1.50
C LYS A 178 -1.68 -24.34 -1.85
N GLN A 179 -2.19 -23.38 -1.10
CA GLN A 179 -3.48 -22.72 -1.37
C GLN A 179 -3.50 -22.07 -2.76
N LEU A 180 -2.45 -21.36 -3.14
CA LEU A 180 -2.32 -20.75 -4.46
C LEU A 180 -2.32 -21.81 -5.58
N ASN A 181 -1.61 -22.92 -5.40
CA ASN A 181 -1.60 -24.02 -6.36
C ASN A 181 -2.97 -24.72 -6.45
N ASP A 182 -3.63 -24.97 -5.32
CA ASP A 182 -4.98 -25.54 -5.29
C ASP A 182 -6.01 -24.62 -5.97
N ALA A 183 -5.86 -23.29 -5.79
CA ALA A 183 -6.68 -22.29 -6.45
C ALA A 183 -6.49 -22.34 -7.98
N ILE A 184 -5.25 -22.36 -8.46
CA ILE A 184 -4.92 -22.47 -9.91
C ILE A 184 -5.55 -23.73 -10.49
N GLN A 185 -5.42 -24.88 -9.82
CA GLN A 185 -6.04 -26.14 -10.26
C GLN A 185 -7.57 -26.05 -10.28
N THR A 186 -8.16 -25.35 -9.30
CA THR A 186 -9.61 -25.16 -9.24
C THR A 186 -10.09 -24.30 -10.39
N PHE A 187 -9.43 -23.20 -10.70
CA PHE A 187 -9.80 -22.31 -11.81
C PHE A 187 -9.74 -22.98 -13.19
N GLY A 188 -8.98 -24.06 -13.34
CA GLY A 188 -8.92 -24.86 -14.58
C GLY A 188 -10.04 -25.90 -14.73
N LYS A 189 -10.96 -26.00 -13.74
CA LYS A 189 -12.06 -26.98 -13.80
C LYS A 189 -13.26 -26.44 -14.57
N ASP A 190 -13.93 -27.33 -15.32
CA ASP A 190 -15.20 -27.02 -15.95
C ASP A 190 -16.35 -26.96 -14.95
N GLY A 191 -17.40 -26.22 -15.27
CA GLY A 191 -18.65 -26.18 -14.52
C GLY A 191 -18.63 -25.29 -13.27
N LEU A 192 -17.60 -24.49 -13.07
CA LEU A 192 -17.57 -23.49 -12.00
C LEU A 192 -18.61 -22.39 -12.25
N THR A 193 -19.26 -21.97 -11.17
CA THR A 193 -20.20 -20.84 -11.19
C THR A 193 -19.51 -19.57 -10.71
N MET A 194 -19.68 -18.47 -11.46
CA MET A 194 -19.30 -17.13 -11.05
C MET A 194 -20.31 -16.11 -11.56
N VAL A 195 -20.83 -15.29 -10.66
CA VAL A 195 -21.66 -14.14 -11.03
C VAL A 195 -20.72 -12.97 -11.33
N SER A 196 -20.57 -12.61 -12.59
CA SER A 196 -19.61 -11.60 -13.06
C SER A 196 -19.75 -10.24 -12.37
N SER A 197 -20.98 -9.80 -12.08
CA SER A 197 -21.22 -8.54 -11.37
C SER A 197 -20.81 -8.57 -9.90
N GLN A 198 -20.62 -9.75 -9.32
CA GLN A 198 -20.17 -9.94 -7.95
C GLN A 198 -18.64 -10.04 -7.83
N ASP A 199 -17.94 -10.28 -8.92
CA ASP A 199 -16.50 -10.20 -8.98
C ASP A 199 -16.07 -8.76 -9.33
N LEU A 200 -15.70 -8.01 -8.31
CA LEU A 200 -15.31 -6.60 -8.43
C LEU A 200 -13.92 -6.42 -9.04
N VAL A 201 -13.10 -7.47 -9.06
CA VAL A 201 -11.72 -7.44 -9.54
C VAL A 201 -11.64 -7.81 -11.03
N TYR A 202 -12.03 -9.03 -11.38
CA TYR A 202 -11.83 -9.57 -12.72
C TYR A 202 -13.10 -9.91 -13.49
N LYS A 203 -14.27 -9.51 -12.95
CA LYS A 203 -15.58 -9.67 -13.61
C LYS A 203 -15.89 -11.13 -13.99
N GLY A 204 -15.43 -12.07 -13.19
CA GLY A 204 -15.67 -13.49 -13.36
C GLY A 204 -14.62 -14.25 -14.17
N SER A 205 -13.49 -13.63 -14.51
CA SER A 205 -12.41 -14.28 -15.25
C SER A 205 -11.54 -15.15 -14.34
N PHE A 206 -11.80 -16.45 -14.31
CA PHE A 206 -10.95 -17.43 -13.61
C PHE A 206 -9.53 -17.51 -14.19
N GLU A 207 -9.35 -17.22 -15.48
CA GLU A 207 -8.02 -17.12 -16.08
C GLU A 207 -7.17 -16.04 -15.43
N LYS A 208 -7.74 -14.84 -15.20
CA LYS A 208 -7.04 -13.74 -14.53
C LYS A 208 -6.80 -14.04 -13.05
N TRP A 209 -7.74 -14.68 -12.37
CA TRP A 209 -7.53 -15.16 -11.01
C TRP A 209 -6.40 -16.19 -10.91
N ALA A 210 -6.27 -17.09 -11.89
CA ALA A 210 -5.17 -18.06 -11.95
C ALA A 210 -3.83 -17.37 -12.16
N LYS A 211 -3.76 -16.37 -13.06
CA LYS A 211 -2.55 -15.54 -13.25
C LYS A 211 -2.16 -14.80 -11.97
N LEU A 212 -3.12 -14.22 -11.24
CA LEU A 212 -2.86 -13.57 -9.95
C LEU A 212 -2.31 -14.57 -8.93
N ALA A 213 -2.97 -15.72 -8.77
CA ALA A 213 -2.53 -16.76 -7.84
C ALA A 213 -1.11 -17.23 -8.15
N ASN A 214 -0.79 -17.45 -9.42
CA ASN A 214 0.55 -17.82 -9.85
C ASN A 214 1.57 -16.69 -9.59
N SER A 215 1.21 -15.45 -9.88
CA SER A 215 2.09 -14.27 -9.66
C SER A 215 2.40 -14.03 -8.19
N LEU A 216 1.45 -14.27 -7.28
CA LEU A 216 1.68 -14.12 -5.83
C LEU A 216 2.76 -15.07 -5.31
N LYS A 217 3.03 -16.18 -5.97
CA LYS A 217 4.16 -17.06 -5.63
C LYS A 217 5.51 -16.38 -5.80
N LEU A 218 5.62 -15.33 -6.65
CA LEU A 218 6.84 -14.51 -6.74
C LEU A 218 7.10 -13.74 -5.44
N ARG A 219 6.05 -13.27 -4.74
CA ARG A 219 6.23 -12.65 -3.41
C ARG A 219 6.77 -13.67 -2.40
N LEU A 220 6.26 -14.90 -2.40
CA LEU A 220 6.80 -15.97 -1.56
C LEU A 220 8.27 -16.27 -1.93
N ALA A 221 8.56 -16.42 -3.23
CA ALA A 221 9.92 -16.62 -3.72
C ALA A 221 10.86 -15.51 -3.24
N ALA A 222 10.43 -14.26 -3.30
CA ALA A 222 11.20 -13.12 -2.84
C ALA A 222 11.55 -13.20 -1.34
N ARG A 223 10.66 -13.72 -0.49
CA ARG A 223 10.93 -13.92 0.94
C ARG A 223 11.90 -15.09 1.19
N TYR A 224 11.92 -16.08 0.30
CA TYR A 224 12.84 -17.20 0.41
C TYR A 224 14.29 -16.87 0.02
N VAL A 225 14.56 -15.81 -0.75
CA VAL A 225 15.88 -15.53 -1.37
C VAL A 225 17.06 -15.69 -0.41
N ASN A 226 17.00 -15.12 0.77
CA ASN A 226 18.10 -15.15 1.74
C ASN A 226 17.98 -16.25 2.81
N ILE A 227 16.88 -17.01 2.80
CA ILE A 227 16.64 -18.15 3.70
C ILE A 227 16.87 -19.48 2.97
N ASN A 228 16.32 -19.61 1.76
CA ASN A 228 16.41 -20.79 0.93
C ASN A 228 16.42 -20.39 -0.55
N LYS A 229 17.58 -19.96 -1.03
CA LYS A 229 17.78 -19.48 -2.40
C LYS A 229 17.33 -20.52 -3.45
N SER A 230 17.62 -21.79 -3.24
CA SER A 230 17.22 -22.86 -4.17
C SER A 230 15.69 -22.92 -4.34
N LYS A 231 14.93 -22.84 -3.23
CA LYS A 231 13.47 -22.80 -3.25
C LYS A 231 12.96 -21.56 -3.96
N ALA A 232 13.57 -20.38 -3.71
CA ALA A 232 13.21 -19.14 -4.37
C ALA A 232 13.33 -19.24 -5.90
N LEU A 233 14.47 -19.73 -6.38
CA LEU A 233 14.74 -19.86 -7.82
C LEU A 233 13.83 -20.90 -8.49
N SER A 234 13.59 -22.03 -7.81
CA SER A 234 12.67 -23.06 -8.30
C SER A 234 11.26 -22.53 -8.43
N LEU A 235 10.78 -21.77 -7.44
CA LEU A 235 9.44 -21.20 -7.44
C LEU A 235 9.27 -20.14 -8.54
N ALA A 236 10.30 -19.31 -8.74
CA ALA A 236 10.30 -18.34 -9.84
C ALA A 236 10.26 -19.01 -11.22
N GLN A 237 11.00 -20.13 -11.40
CA GLN A 237 10.96 -20.91 -12.63
C GLN A 237 9.57 -21.55 -12.83
N GLU A 238 8.95 -22.09 -11.80
CA GLU A 238 7.60 -22.62 -11.85
C GLU A 238 6.61 -21.55 -12.32
N VAL A 239 6.66 -20.34 -11.72
CA VAL A 239 5.79 -19.23 -12.12
C VAL A 239 5.97 -18.85 -13.57
N ALA A 240 7.21 -18.67 -14.02
CA ALA A 240 7.51 -18.22 -15.38
C ALA A 240 7.14 -19.23 -16.47
N THR A 241 7.00 -20.53 -16.11
CA THR A 241 6.72 -21.61 -17.07
C THR A 241 5.34 -22.24 -16.90
N ALA A 242 4.54 -21.77 -15.93
CA ALA A 242 3.21 -22.28 -15.67
C ALA A 242 2.27 -22.06 -16.87
N SER A 243 1.47 -23.08 -17.21
CA SER A 243 0.53 -23.01 -18.33
C SER A 243 -0.57 -21.96 -18.17
N CYS A 244 -0.96 -21.62 -16.93
CA CYS A 244 -1.91 -20.54 -16.66
C CYS A 244 -1.31 -19.14 -16.91
N GLY A 245 0.01 -19.03 -17.09
CA GLY A 245 0.72 -17.76 -17.17
C GLY A 245 0.82 -17.03 -15.83
N TYR A 246 1.31 -15.81 -15.87
CA TYR A 246 1.38 -14.88 -14.76
C TYR A 246 0.89 -13.50 -15.22
N ILE A 247 0.75 -12.55 -14.31
CA ILE A 247 0.40 -11.16 -14.66
C ILE A 247 1.57 -10.54 -15.42
N ASP A 248 1.42 -10.44 -16.73
CA ASP A 248 2.46 -10.01 -17.67
C ASP A 248 2.05 -8.80 -18.52
N SER A 249 0.85 -8.31 -18.30
CA SER A 249 0.30 -7.13 -18.95
C SER A 249 -0.58 -6.32 -17.98
N LEU A 250 -0.76 -5.04 -18.32
CA LEU A 250 -1.65 -4.15 -17.58
C LEU A 250 -3.10 -4.67 -17.52
N GLU A 251 -3.55 -5.39 -18.53
CA GLU A 251 -4.91 -5.93 -18.59
C GLU A 251 -5.16 -7.06 -17.59
N ASP A 252 -4.11 -7.73 -17.14
CA ASP A 252 -4.16 -8.79 -16.15
C ASP A 252 -3.97 -8.25 -14.72
N ALA A 253 -3.58 -6.97 -14.55
CA ALA A 253 -3.30 -6.39 -13.25
C ALA A 253 -4.50 -6.49 -12.30
N MET A 254 -4.22 -6.77 -11.03
CA MET A 254 -5.22 -6.71 -9.97
C MET A 254 -5.55 -5.26 -9.64
N LEU A 255 -6.52 -4.73 -10.36
CA LEU A 255 -6.95 -3.34 -10.30
C LEU A 255 -8.47 -3.27 -10.26
N PHE A 256 -9.05 -2.54 -9.31
CA PHE A 256 -10.49 -2.32 -9.26
C PHE A 256 -10.90 -0.99 -8.59
N ASN A 257 -12.13 -0.54 -8.90
CA ASN A 257 -12.69 0.68 -8.34
C ASN A 257 -13.31 0.43 -6.96
N LYS A 258 -12.73 0.99 -5.92
CA LYS A 258 -13.17 0.85 -4.55
C LYS A 258 -14.35 1.75 -4.17
N CYS A 259 -14.53 2.86 -4.85
CA CYS A 259 -15.62 3.82 -4.53
C CYS A 259 -17.01 3.26 -4.79
N THR A 260 -17.15 2.33 -5.74
CA THR A 260 -18.44 1.72 -6.07
C THR A 260 -18.85 0.61 -5.10
N THR A 261 -17.95 0.15 -4.26
CA THR A 261 -18.08 -1.09 -3.50
C THR A 261 -18.18 -0.87 -2.00
N ASN A 262 -17.79 0.28 -1.51
CA ASN A 262 -17.79 0.58 -0.08
C ASN A 262 -18.73 1.75 0.23
N SER A 263 -19.88 1.46 0.83
CA SER A 263 -20.85 2.47 1.25
C SER A 263 -20.26 3.47 2.25
N LYS A 264 -19.30 3.02 3.06
CA LYS A 264 -18.59 3.88 4.02
C LYS A 264 -17.73 4.93 3.32
N ILE A 265 -17.28 4.69 2.11
CA ILE A 265 -16.56 5.68 1.29
C ILE A 265 -17.49 6.82 0.85
N ASN A 266 -18.80 6.58 0.80
CA ASN A 266 -19.82 7.57 0.41
C ASN A 266 -20.55 8.22 1.60
N ASP A 267 -20.28 7.76 2.81
CA ASP A 267 -20.94 8.24 4.03
C ASP A 267 -20.18 9.41 4.64
N GLY A 268 -20.35 10.56 4.03
CA GLY A 268 -19.65 11.84 4.18
C GLY A 268 -19.07 12.27 5.53
N GLY A 269 -19.55 11.79 6.65
CA GLY A 269 -19.09 12.21 7.98
C GLY A 269 -18.40 11.10 8.80
N ASN A 270 -18.64 9.84 8.45
CA ASN A 270 -18.14 8.68 9.20
C ASN A 270 -17.06 7.91 8.47
N ASP A 271 -16.54 8.49 7.41
CA ASP A 271 -15.57 7.84 6.57
C ASP A 271 -14.18 7.91 7.20
N TYR A 272 -13.69 6.78 7.60
CA TYR A 272 -12.36 6.66 8.17
C TYR A 272 -11.25 7.13 7.23
N ILE A 273 -11.44 7.14 5.92
CA ILE A 273 -10.50 7.68 4.95
C ILE A 273 -10.33 9.20 5.16
N TYR A 274 -11.38 9.92 5.48
CA TYR A 274 -11.32 11.37 5.76
C TYR A 274 -10.35 11.71 6.91
N HIS A 275 -10.34 10.92 7.96
CA HIS A 275 -9.45 11.13 9.11
C HIS A 275 -7.98 10.78 8.83
N TRP A 276 -7.70 10.10 7.73
CA TRP A 276 -6.40 9.59 7.37
C TRP A 276 -5.68 10.46 6.37
N SER A 277 -6.43 11.10 5.46
CA SER A 277 -5.89 11.94 4.42
C SER A 277 -5.09 13.12 4.98
N ASN A 278 -5.45 13.61 6.16
CA ASN A 278 -4.88 14.83 6.73
C ASN A 278 -3.68 14.61 7.67
N GLY A 279 -3.40 13.38 8.07
CA GLY A 279 -2.39 13.16 9.10
C GLY A 279 -1.09 12.53 8.60
N PHE A 280 -1.18 11.51 7.76
CA PHE A 280 -0.01 10.71 7.39
C PHE A 280 0.76 11.30 6.19
N TRP A 281 0.03 11.57 5.11
CA TRP A 281 0.66 11.96 3.86
C TRP A 281 1.15 13.40 3.87
N ASP A 282 0.51 14.25 4.65
CA ASP A 282 1.00 15.61 4.91
C ASP A 282 2.27 15.60 5.77
N GLY A 283 2.51 14.54 6.52
CA GLY A 283 3.70 14.36 7.33
C GLY A 283 4.91 13.77 6.61
N MET A 284 4.75 13.32 5.34
CA MET A 284 5.80 12.66 4.57
C MET A 284 5.95 13.31 3.19
N ALA A 285 7.20 13.49 2.77
CA ALA A 285 7.55 14.04 1.47
C ALA A 285 8.52 13.14 0.72
N ALA A 286 8.76 13.44 -0.53
CA ALA A 286 9.77 12.76 -1.32
C ALA A 286 11.15 12.85 -0.66
N ASN A 287 11.86 11.74 -0.62
CA ASN A 287 13.28 11.71 -0.27
C ASN A 287 14.10 12.40 -1.36
N GLU A 288 15.01 13.30 -0.97
CA GLU A 288 15.79 14.10 -1.94
C GLU A 288 16.62 13.22 -2.89
N ASN A 289 17.27 12.16 -2.37
CA ASN A 289 18.17 11.33 -3.17
C ASN A 289 17.40 10.51 -4.20
N LEU A 290 16.26 9.90 -3.79
CA LEU A 290 15.39 9.15 -4.68
C LEU A 290 14.74 10.07 -5.72
N MET A 291 14.27 11.25 -5.31
CA MET A 291 13.68 12.24 -6.21
C MET A 291 14.67 12.70 -7.27
N LYS A 292 15.90 13.03 -6.88
CA LYS A 292 16.97 13.41 -7.81
C LYS A 292 17.26 12.29 -8.83
N PHE A 293 17.32 11.05 -8.37
CA PHE A 293 17.51 9.90 -9.27
C PHE A 293 16.40 9.84 -10.34
N MET A 294 15.14 9.93 -9.94
CA MET A 294 14.01 9.83 -10.86
C MET A 294 13.94 11.02 -11.83
N VAL A 295 14.10 12.25 -11.32
CA VAL A 295 14.04 13.48 -12.15
C VAL A 295 15.21 13.57 -13.12
N ASN A 296 16.43 13.26 -12.69
CA ASN A 296 17.63 13.32 -13.54
C ASN A 296 17.58 12.29 -14.68
N ASN A 297 16.91 11.16 -14.46
CA ASN A 297 16.73 10.12 -15.46
C ASN A 297 15.40 10.27 -16.26
N LEU A 298 14.66 11.36 -16.05
CA LEU A 298 13.38 11.63 -16.70
C LEU A 298 12.37 10.46 -16.53
N ASP A 299 12.29 9.91 -15.30
CA ASP A 299 11.36 8.83 -14.99
C ASP A 299 9.92 9.35 -14.88
N PRO A 300 9.01 9.01 -15.80
CA PRO A 300 7.65 9.55 -15.80
C PRO A 300 6.85 9.25 -14.53
N ARG A 301 7.21 8.17 -13.80
CA ARG A 301 6.51 7.79 -12.57
C ARG A 301 6.58 8.85 -11.48
N VAL A 302 7.57 9.73 -11.51
CA VAL A 302 7.67 10.84 -10.56
C VAL A 302 6.41 11.68 -10.54
N ARG A 303 5.80 11.91 -11.72
CA ARG A 303 4.60 12.74 -11.90
C ARG A 303 3.32 12.08 -11.37
N PHE A 304 3.32 10.76 -11.28
CA PHE A 304 2.18 9.97 -10.81
C PHE A 304 2.29 9.64 -9.33
N GLN A 305 3.51 9.48 -8.83
CA GLN A 305 3.78 9.09 -7.45
C GLN A 305 3.88 10.28 -6.49
N TYR A 306 4.23 11.46 -7.02
CA TYR A 306 4.42 12.67 -6.22
C TYR A 306 3.62 13.84 -6.79
N GLN A 307 3.27 14.77 -5.92
CA GLN A 307 2.58 16.00 -6.30
C GLN A 307 3.61 17.02 -6.82
N LYS A 308 3.22 17.84 -7.80
CA LYS A 308 3.97 19.05 -8.11
C LYS A 308 4.07 19.90 -6.84
N ASN A 309 5.21 20.54 -6.60
CA ASN A 309 5.30 21.56 -5.57
C ASN A 309 4.36 22.74 -5.87
N GLU A 310 4.13 23.62 -4.90
CA GLU A 310 3.17 24.72 -5.05
C GLU A 310 3.75 25.96 -5.76
N TRP A 311 5.00 25.90 -6.26
CA TRP A 311 5.71 27.03 -6.84
C TRP A 311 5.56 27.06 -8.37
N ASN A 312 4.37 27.41 -8.84
CA ASN A 312 4.13 27.69 -10.26
C ASN A 312 4.62 29.10 -10.63
N SER A 313 4.62 29.46 -11.92
CA SER A 313 5.15 30.74 -12.40
C SER A 313 4.48 31.96 -11.76
N LYS A 314 3.19 31.85 -11.46
CA LYS A 314 2.41 32.94 -10.82
C LYS A 314 2.77 33.12 -9.34
N VAL A 315 2.95 32.02 -8.63
CA VAL A 315 3.41 32.07 -7.23
C VAL A 315 4.82 32.66 -7.18
N VAL A 316 5.75 32.19 -8.01
CA VAL A 316 7.10 32.75 -8.14
C VAL A 316 7.06 34.26 -8.40
N GLN A 317 6.31 34.68 -9.41
CA GLN A 317 6.19 36.09 -9.75
C GLN A 317 5.65 36.92 -8.59
N SER A 318 4.69 36.40 -7.84
CA SER A 318 4.11 37.11 -6.69
C SER A 318 5.12 37.37 -5.56
N PHE A 319 6.07 36.48 -5.36
CA PHE A 319 7.17 36.69 -4.40
C PHE A 319 8.10 37.81 -4.87
N TRP A 320 8.52 37.79 -6.13
CA TRP A 320 9.38 38.84 -6.71
C TRP A 320 8.69 40.20 -6.75
N ASP A 321 7.38 40.24 -7.05
CA ASP A 321 6.61 41.50 -7.03
C ASP A 321 6.55 42.11 -5.62
N ASN A 322 6.61 41.27 -4.58
CA ASN A 322 6.67 41.70 -3.17
C ASN A 322 8.10 41.86 -2.64
N GLY A 323 9.12 41.81 -3.52
CA GLY A 323 10.53 41.97 -3.13
C GLY A 323 11.07 40.84 -2.27
N LYS A 324 10.45 39.65 -2.35
CA LYS A 324 10.87 38.46 -1.60
C LYS A 324 11.72 37.52 -2.46
N GLU A 325 12.68 36.88 -1.82
CA GLU A 325 13.42 35.76 -2.42
C GLU A 325 12.58 34.50 -2.44
N ILE A 326 12.93 33.58 -3.34
CA ILE A 326 12.35 32.25 -3.47
C ILE A 326 13.42 31.20 -3.18
N PRO A 327 13.07 29.93 -2.87
CA PRO A 327 14.06 28.88 -2.64
C PRO A 327 15.04 28.78 -3.81
N HIS A 328 16.35 28.70 -3.49
CA HIS A 328 17.43 28.76 -4.49
C HIS A 328 17.28 27.65 -5.54
N TYR A 329 17.02 26.41 -5.11
CA TYR A 329 16.87 25.28 -6.02
C TYR A 329 15.67 25.39 -6.98
N ILE A 330 14.67 26.22 -6.64
CA ILE A 330 13.58 26.58 -7.56
C ILE A 330 14.06 27.66 -8.52
N GLN A 331 14.72 28.72 -8.00
CA GLN A 331 15.21 29.83 -8.81
C GLN A 331 16.23 29.38 -9.86
N GLU A 332 17.08 28.41 -9.57
CA GLU A 332 18.07 27.86 -10.51
C GLU A 332 17.42 27.30 -11.79
N ASN A 333 16.18 26.85 -11.69
CA ASN A 333 15.40 26.29 -12.81
C ASN A 333 14.52 27.33 -13.53
N ILE A 334 14.75 28.62 -13.31
CA ILE A 334 13.95 29.69 -13.91
C ILE A 334 14.82 30.64 -14.75
N GLU A 335 14.37 30.94 -15.97
CA GLU A 335 14.84 32.09 -16.75
C GLU A 335 14.01 33.29 -16.37
N PHE A 336 14.69 34.41 -16.07
CA PHE A 336 14.04 35.67 -15.72
C PHE A 336 14.78 36.87 -16.33
N THR A 337 14.07 37.98 -16.51
CA THR A 337 14.63 39.30 -16.86
C THR A 337 14.49 40.21 -15.67
N GLU A 338 15.25 41.33 -15.67
CA GLU A 338 15.10 42.37 -14.68
C GLU A 338 14.55 43.63 -15.33
N GLU A 339 13.41 44.09 -14.87
CA GLU A 339 12.74 45.28 -15.34
C GLU A 339 12.42 46.21 -14.16
N GLY A 340 12.95 47.41 -14.16
CA GLY A 340 12.75 48.38 -13.07
C GLY A 340 13.20 47.86 -11.70
N GLY A 341 14.26 47.04 -11.66
CA GLY A 341 14.79 46.44 -10.43
C GLY A 341 13.97 45.27 -9.89
N LYS A 342 13.03 44.74 -10.67
CA LYS A 342 12.23 43.57 -10.31
C LYS A 342 12.47 42.43 -11.28
N LYS A 343 12.59 41.22 -10.75
CA LYS A 343 12.66 39.98 -11.55
C LYS A 343 11.31 39.71 -12.21
N LYS A 344 11.35 39.29 -13.49
CA LYS A 344 10.19 38.88 -14.28
C LYS A 344 10.40 37.45 -14.78
N PHE A 345 9.47 36.57 -14.49
CA PHE A 345 9.49 35.20 -14.96
C PHE A 345 9.39 35.16 -16.50
N VAL A 346 10.26 34.40 -17.14
CA VAL A 346 10.29 34.23 -18.60
C VAL A 346 9.97 32.79 -18.98
N ALA A 347 10.67 31.81 -18.42
CA ALA A 347 10.51 30.39 -18.75
C ALA A 347 11.10 29.50 -17.67
N TRP A 348 10.73 28.22 -17.72
CA TRP A 348 11.42 27.17 -16.99
C TRP A 348 12.64 26.70 -17.79
N LYS A 349 13.75 26.43 -17.11
CA LYS A 349 15.00 25.91 -17.69
C LYS A 349 15.01 24.37 -17.78
N GLY A 350 16.05 23.84 -18.41
CA GLY A 350 16.34 22.42 -18.48
C GLY A 350 15.24 21.62 -19.17
N ALA A 351 14.77 20.56 -18.51
CA ALA A 351 13.67 19.75 -19.03
C ALA A 351 12.30 20.46 -19.00
N GLY A 352 12.21 21.61 -18.32
CA GLY A 352 10.99 22.41 -18.23
C GLY A 352 9.90 21.77 -17.35
N GLU A 353 8.68 22.32 -17.46
CA GLU A 353 7.49 21.71 -16.86
C GLU A 353 7.20 20.36 -17.58
N PRO A 354 6.78 19.30 -16.88
CA PRO A 354 6.48 19.29 -15.43
C PRO A 354 7.72 18.99 -14.54
N TRP A 355 8.86 18.67 -15.07
CA TRP A 355 10.03 18.13 -14.38
C TRP A 355 10.59 19.03 -13.30
N VAL A 356 10.63 20.33 -13.55
CA VAL A 356 11.13 21.36 -12.62
C VAL A 356 10.22 21.63 -11.42
N ARG A 357 9.16 20.86 -11.29
CA ARG A 357 8.18 20.99 -10.20
C ARG A 357 8.31 19.89 -9.15
N TYR A 358 9.33 19.03 -9.24
CA TYR A 358 9.50 17.88 -8.34
C TYR A 358 10.82 17.97 -7.58
N TYR A 359 10.70 18.16 -6.26
CA TYR A 359 11.85 18.28 -5.34
C TYR A 359 11.58 17.44 -4.08
N GLY A 360 12.62 16.79 -3.58
CA GLY A 360 12.60 16.09 -2.30
C GLY A 360 13.08 16.95 -1.14
N ILE A 361 12.84 16.50 0.08
CA ILE A 361 13.40 17.10 1.30
C ILE A 361 14.77 16.48 1.58
N PRO A 362 15.79 17.29 1.98
CA PRO A 362 17.08 16.79 2.42
C PRO A 362 16.97 15.74 3.52
N VAL A 363 17.81 14.72 3.42
CA VAL A 363 17.81 13.56 4.33
C VAL A 363 18.78 13.71 5.51
N ASP A 364 19.49 14.82 5.60
CA ASP A 364 20.46 15.07 6.68
C ASP A 364 19.77 15.11 8.05
N MET A 365 20.45 14.57 9.08
CA MET A 365 19.97 14.59 10.46
C MET A 365 19.86 16.04 10.96
N ASP A 366 18.74 16.33 11.62
CA ASP A 366 18.44 17.67 12.16
C ASP A 366 18.55 18.82 11.15
N ALA A 367 18.32 18.56 9.87
CA ALA A 367 18.34 19.57 8.80
C ALA A 367 17.48 20.80 9.14
N LYS A 368 16.32 20.59 9.75
CA LYS A 368 15.42 21.65 10.21
C LYS A 368 16.09 22.66 11.15
N ASN A 369 17.07 22.24 11.93
CA ASN A 369 17.76 23.07 12.91
C ASN A 369 18.91 23.89 12.30
N ASN A 370 19.22 23.71 11.01
CA ASN A 370 20.26 24.42 10.29
C ASN A 370 19.68 25.31 9.19
N ALA A 371 19.08 26.43 9.59
CA ALA A 371 18.45 27.39 8.66
C ALA A 371 19.43 27.99 7.66
N ALA A 372 20.73 28.06 7.99
CA ALA A 372 21.74 28.58 7.08
C ALA A 372 21.93 27.71 5.83
N LYS A 373 21.88 26.38 6.00
CA LYS A 373 22.01 25.40 4.90
C LYS A 373 20.66 24.99 4.31
N TYR A 374 19.65 24.79 5.16
CA TYR A 374 18.38 24.14 4.78
C TYR A 374 17.16 25.04 4.92
N GLY A 375 17.35 26.36 5.07
CA GLY A 375 16.24 27.30 5.21
C GLY A 375 15.27 27.27 4.03
N ASP A 376 15.75 26.93 2.84
CA ASP A 376 14.91 26.81 1.65
C ASP A 376 13.87 25.66 1.72
N TRP A 377 13.99 24.76 2.69
CA TRP A 377 13.01 23.68 2.97
C TRP A 377 12.26 23.86 4.27
N PHE A 378 12.87 24.51 5.29
CA PHE A 378 12.32 24.49 6.65
C PHE A 378 12.06 25.85 7.27
N ASP A 379 12.57 26.95 6.68
CA ASP A 379 12.34 28.31 7.19
C ASP A 379 11.02 28.85 6.66
N SER A 380 9.95 28.66 7.44
CA SER A 380 8.58 29.02 7.06
C SER A 380 8.40 30.44 6.50
N PRO A 381 9.01 31.51 7.02
CA PRO A 381 8.94 32.84 6.41
C PRO A 381 9.35 32.90 4.94
N ARG A 382 10.22 32.01 4.46
CA ARG A 382 10.68 31.98 3.06
C ARG A 382 9.62 31.43 2.10
N PHE A 383 8.60 30.76 2.61
CA PHE A 383 7.51 30.18 1.80
C PHE A 383 6.20 30.94 1.98
N GLN A 384 6.21 32.03 2.72
CA GLN A 384 5.00 32.78 3.04
C GLN A 384 4.97 34.10 2.28
N ASN A 385 3.82 34.36 1.68
CA ASN A 385 3.58 35.63 0.97
C ASN A 385 2.22 36.20 1.35
N THR A 386 2.06 37.49 1.16
CA THR A 386 0.82 38.24 1.41
C THR A 386 0.36 38.91 0.13
N ASP A 387 -0.93 39.24 0.05
CA ASP A 387 -1.39 40.11 -1.03
C ASP A 387 -0.81 41.54 -0.93
N SER A 388 -0.90 42.29 -2.00
CA SER A 388 -0.36 43.67 -2.09
C SER A 388 -1.00 44.64 -1.10
N LYS A 389 -2.08 44.27 -0.43
CA LYS A 389 -2.81 45.06 0.58
C LYS A 389 -2.42 44.67 2.00
N GLY A 390 -1.47 43.74 2.18
CA GLY A 390 -1.07 43.24 3.49
C GLY A 390 -2.12 42.33 4.16
N GLY A 391 -2.98 41.67 3.35
CA GLY A 391 -4.03 40.78 3.79
C GLY A 391 -3.54 39.40 4.26
N ASN A 392 -4.30 38.37 3.94
CA ASN A 392 -4.05 37.01 4.42
C ASN A 392 -2.68 36.48 4.01
N LEU A 393 -1.95 35.93 4.98
CA LEU A 393 -0.71 35.21 4.78
C LEU A 393 -1.01 33.85 4.13
N THR A 394 -0.35 33.54 3.03
CA THR A 394 -0.43 32.26 2.32
C THR A 394 0.93 31.58 2.38
N SER A 395 0.93 30.30 2.75
CA SER A 395 2.14 29.44 2.76
C SER A 395 2.10 28.52 1.54
N TYR A 396 3.27 28.27 0.96
CA TYR A 396 3.47 27.41 -0.20
C TYR A 396 4.46 26.31 0.09
N THR A 397 4.10 25.07 -0.23
CA THR A 397 4.97 23.89 -0.03
C THR A 397 6.08 23.88 -1.09
N PRO A 398 7.36 23.94 -0.70
CA PRO A 398 8.46 24.04 -1.66
C PRO A 398 8.98 22.69 -2.16
N TYR A 399 8.45 21.58 -1.68
CA TYR A 399 8.84 20.21 -2.01
C TYR A 399 7.64 19.39 -2.48
N SER A 400 7.91 18.20 -2.98
CA SER A 400 6.87 17.28 -3.46
C SER A 400 6.46 16.31 -2.35
N GLN A 401 5.16 16.24 -2.10
CA GLN A 401 4.55 15.24 -1.23
C GLN A 401 4.15 14.01 -2.06
N LEU A 402 3.89 12.88 -1.39
CA LEU A 402 3.31 11.71 -2.05
C LEU A 402 1.95 12.06 -2.66
N GLN A 403 1.62 11.45 -3.80
CA GLN A 403 0.37 11.74 -4.52
C GLN A 403 -0.84 11.14 -3.80
N GLN A 404 -1.53 11.96 -3.03
CA GLN A 404 -2.63 11.50 -2.18
C GLN A 404 -3.78 10.86 -2.96
N GLN A 405 -4.12 11.40 -4.14
CA GLN A 405 -5.21 10.86 -4.95
C GLN A 405 -4.94 9.43 -5.45
N MET A 406 -3.69 9.02 -5.55
CA MET A 406 -3.32 7.65 -5.91
C MET A 406 -3.49 6.66 -4.76
N ILE A 407 -3.44 7.15 -3.51
CA ILE A 407 -3.37 6.31 -2.31
C ILE A 407 -4.72 6.22 -1.62
N ILE A 408 -5.37 7.36 -1.44
CA ILE A 408 -6.62 7.47 -0.68
C ILE A 408 -7.79 7.98 -1.53
N GLY A 409 -7.54 8.33 -2.79
CA GLY A 409 -8.55 8.67 -3.78
C GLY A 409 -9.36 9.90 -3.41
N ARG A 410 -10.57 9.67 -3.01
CA ARG A 410 -11.70 10.59 -3.07
C ARG A 410 -11.66 11.84 -2.17
N TYR A 411 -10.95 11.84 -1.06
CA TYR A 411 -10.98 12.97 -0.12
C TYR A 411 -9.93 14.02 -0.37
N TYR A 412 -8.99 13.75 -1.21
CA TYR A 412 -8.05 14.75 -1.61
C TYR A 412 -8.73 15.74 -2.57
N ASN A 413 -9.00 16.93 -2.08
CA ASN A 413 -9.41 18.05 -2.92
C ASN A 413 -8.16 18.83 -3.26
N PHE A 414 -7.63 18.62 -4.46
CA PHE A 414 -6.54 19.41 -4.96
C PHE A 414 -6.90 20.91 -4.94
N LYS A 415 -6.01 21.72 -4.38
CA LYS A 415 -6.14 23.18 -4.42
C LYS A 415 -5.05 23.73 -5.33
N LEU A 416 -5.48 24.40 -6.40
CA LEU A 416 -4.56 25.04 -7.32
C LEU A 416 -3.75 26.11 -6.58
N PRO A 417 -2.40 26.00 -6.56
CA PRO A 417 -1.56 27.06 -5.98
C PRO A 417 -1.76 28.38 -6.73
N LYS A 418 -2.03 29.45 -6.01
CA LYS A 418 -2.30 30.76 -6.57
C LYS A 418 -1.64 31.86 -5.76
N ALA A 419 -1.34 32.98 -6.40
CA ALA A 419 -0.80 34.15 -5.73
C ALA A 419 -1.76 34.67 -4.66
N PRO A 420 -1.27 35.27 -3.56
CA PRO A 420 -2.12 35.76 -2.50
C PRO A 420 -3.14 36.79 -2.99
N GLY A 421 -4.37 36.67 -2.52
CA GLY A 421 -5.48 37.57 -2.90
C GLY A 421 -6.15 37.24 -4.24
N GLU A 422 -5.60 36.35 -5.04
CA GLU A 422 -6.24 35.92 -6.30
C GLU A 422 -7.34 34.90 -6.06
N THR A 423 -8.39 34.99 -6.88
CA THR A 423 -9.46 34.01 -6.93
C THR A 423 -9.35 33.22 -8.24
N VAL A 424 -9.27 31.91 -8.12
CA VAL A 424 -9.22 31.01 -9.28
C VAL A 424 -10.40 30.05 -9.18
N THR A 425 -11.16 29.95 -10.26
CA THR A 425 -12.22 28.96 -10.35
C THR A 425 -11.61 27.59 -10.65
N GLN A 426 -11.92 26.63 -9.83
CA GLN A 426 -11.46 25.24 -9.96
C GLN A 426 -12.63 24.31 -9.75
N GLU A 427 -12.73 23.30 -10.61
CA GLU A 427 -13.70 22.23 -10.42
C GLU A 427 -13.33 21.36 -9.22
N THR A 428 -14.34 20.82 -8.55
CA THR A 428 -14.14 19.85 -7.48
C THR A 428 -13.64 18.54 -8.09
N ASP A 429 -12.64 17.94 -7.48
CA ASP A 429 -12.12 16.66 -7.91
C ASP A 429 -13.18 15.55 -7.80
N PRO A 430 -13.23 14.63 -8.76
CA PRO A 430 -14.16 13.52 -8.72
C PRO A 430 -13.82 12.58 -7.56
N ARG A 431 -14.86 11.94 -7.01
CA ARG A 431 -14.72 10.94 -5.94
C ARG A 431 -14.46 9.56 -6.56
N ILE A 432 -13.29 9.38 -7.12
CA ILE A 432 -12.88 8.12 -7.78
C ILE A 432 -11.67 7.57 -7.03
N TRP A 433 -11.68 6.27 -6.80
CA TRP A 433 -10.54 5.58 -6.19
C TRP A 433 -10.37 4.17 -6.77
N TYR A 434 -9.42 4.06 -7.67
CA TYR A 434 -8.91 2.78 -8.16
C TYR A 434 -7.65 2.42 -7.38
N GLY A 435 -7.60 1.19 -6.89
CA GLY A 435 -6.39 0.59 -6.33
C GLY A 435 -5.85 -0.48 -7.27
N MET A 436 -4.54 -0.56 -7.39
CA MET A 436 -3.83 -1.66 -8.05
C MET A 436 -3.02 -2.42 -6.99
N TYR A 437 -3.12 -3.73 -6.96
CA TYR A 437 -2.59 -4.57 -5.88
C TYR A 437 -1.49 -5.53 -6.33
N PHE A 438 -1.46 -5.84 -7.60
CA PHE A 438 -0.40 -6.60 -8.26
C PHE A 438 -0.41 -6.27 -9.75
N GLY A 439 0.76 -6.00 -10.33
CA GLY A 439 0.90 -5.64 -11.72
C GLY A 439 2.02 -6.37 -12.44
N ALA A 440 2.10 -6.18 -13.75
CA ALA A 440 3.14 -6.75 -14.62
C ALA A 440 4.53 -6.17 -14.31
N GLY A 441 4.58 -4.89 -13.86
CA GLY A 441 5.80 -4.27 -13.37
C GLY A 441 6.42 -5.05 -12.22
N GLU A 442 5.62 -5.39 -11.22
CA GLU A 442 6.05 -6.21 -10.08
C GLU A 442 6.56 -7.58 -10.53
N ALA A 443 5.76 -8.32 -11.32
CA ALA A 443 6.11 -9.67 -11.75
C ALA A 443 7.43 -9.71 -12.52
N ASN A 444 7.60 -8.84 -13.51
CA ASN A 444 8.79 -8.84 -14.37
C ASN A 444 10.04 -8.35 -13.62
N LEU A 445 9.91 -7.39 -12.68
CA LEU A 445 11.04 -6.98 -11.84
C LEU A 445 11.49 -8.08 -10.87
N TYR A 446 10.57 -8.87 -10.32
CA TYR A 446 10.96 -10.09 -9.58
C TYR A 446 11.65 -11.11 -10.47
N LEU A 447 11.14 -11.37 -11.67
CA LEU A 447 11.77 -12.30 -12.61
C LEU A 447 13.16 -11.83 -13.05
N ALA A 448 13.38 -10.51 -13.22
CA ALA A 448 14.72 -9.94 -13.45
C ALA A 448 15.68 -10.25 -12.29
N GLU A 449 15.24 -10.03 -11.05
CA GLU A 449 15.99 -10.38 -9.83
C GLU A 449 16.37 -11.86 -9.83
N PHE A 450 15.39 -12.75 -9.98
CA PHE A 450 15.65 -14.19 -9.92
C PHE A 450 16.54 -14.66 -11.06
N LYS A 451 16.44 -14.06 -12.24
CA LYS A 451 17.34 -14.35 -13.37
C LYS A 451 18.79 -13.97 -13.05
N LEU A 452 19.03 -12.80 -12.46
CA LEU A 452 20.36 -12.37 -11.99
C LEU A 452 20.90 -13.29 -10.89
N LEU A 453 20.02 -13.81 -10.04
CA LEU A 453 20.37 -14.75 -8.97
C LEU A 453 20.60 -16.18 -9.47
N GLY A 454 20.38 -16.46 -10.76
CA GLY A 454 20.70 -17.75 -11.40
C GLY A 454 19.50 -18.65 -11.71
N ALA A 455 18.26 -18.15 -11.64
CA ALA A 455 17.09 -18.92 -12.05
C ALA A 455 17.11 -19.24 -13.56
N ASN A 456 16.67 -20.46 -13.91
CA ASN A 456 16.52 -20.85 -15.30
C ASN A 456 15.17 -20.34 -15.85
N LEU A 457 15.17 -19.11 -16.37
CA LEU A 457 13.99 -18.42 -16.86
C LEU A 457 14.04 -18.21 -18.37
N PRO A 458 12.87 -18.11 -19.05
CA PRO A 458 12.77 -18.00 -20.51
C PRO A 458 13.49 -16.78 -21.12
N LEU A 459 13.38 -15.60 -20.47
CA LEU A 459 13.99 -14.37 -20.95
C LEU A 459 15.33 -14.09 -20.22
N THR A 460 16.10 -13.17 -20.76
CA THR A 460 17.29 -12.62 -20.09
C THR A 460 16.90 -11.67 -18.96
N ALA A 461 17.85 -11.39 -18.04
CA ALA A 461 17.62 -10.42 -16.98
C ALA A 461 17.31 -9.02 -17.53
N ALA A 462 17.99 -8.62 -18.62
CA ALA A 462 17.76 -7.32 -19.25
C ALA A 462 16.37 -7.22 -19.86
N GLU A 463 15.89 -8.26 -20.53
CA GLU A 463 14.53 -8.27 -21.11
C GLU A 463 13.45 -8.19 -20.01
N TYR A 464 13.59 -8.94 -18.91
CA TYR A 464 12.68 -8.83 -17.76
C TYR A 464 12.74 -7.46 -17.10
N PHE A 465 13.93 -6.88 -16.97
CA PHE A 465 14.16 -5.58 -16.36
C PHE A 465 13.49 -4.46 -17.16
N GLU A 466 13.75 -4.39 -18.45
CA GLU A 466 13.13 -3.42 -19.36
C GLU A 466 11.60 -3.57 -19.40
N LYS A 467 11.12 -4.81 -19.50
CA LYS A 467 9.69 -5.12 -19.50
C LYS A 467 9.03 -4.70 -18.19
N GLY A 468 9.68 -4.96 -17.04
CA GLY A 468 9.19 -4.60 -15.72
C GLY A 468 9.10 -3.10 -15.53
N ILE A 469 10.11 -2.33 -15.93
CA ILE A 469 10.10 -0.86 -15.86
C ILE A 469 9.03 -0.29 -16.78
N THR A 470 8.97 -0.75 -18.03
CA THR A 470 7.97 -0.30 -19.01
C THR A 470 6.55 -0.53 -18.48
N ALA A 471 6.26 -1.73 -18.00
CA ALA A 471 4.96 -2.05 -17.42
C ALA A 471 4.65 -1.16 -16.20
N SER A 472 5.62 -0.96 -15.30
CA SER A 472 5.45 -0.09 -14.13
C SER A 472 5.06 1.34 -14.51
N VAL A 473 5.71 1.94 -15.54
CA VAL A 473 5.36 3.28 -16.02
C VAL A 473 3.93 3.31 -16.57
N GLN A 474 3.57 2.34 -17.41
CA GLN A 474 2.23 2.25 -18.01
C GLN A 474 1.13 2.02 -16.96
N GLU A 475 1.42 1.22 -15.94
CA GLU A 475 0.52 0.95 -14.82
C GLU A 475 0.26 2.19 -13.98
N TYR A 476 1.30 2.96 -13.67
CA TYR A 476 1.17 4.22 -12.95
C TYR A 476 0.43 5.28 -13.77
N ASP A 477 0.71 5.41 -15.06
CA ASP A 477 -0.03 6.30 -15.96
C ASP A 477 -1.51 5.93 -16.01
N LYS A 478 -1.82 4.64 -16.21
CA LYS A 478 -3.19 4.14 -16.23
C LYS A 478 -3.92 4.43 -14.92
N LEU A 479 -3.28 4.15 -13.78
CA LEU A 479 -3.86 4.37 -12.47
C LEU A 479 -4.09 5.87 -12.20
N ALA A 480 -3.15 6.71 -12.59
CA ALA A 480 -3.26 8.17 -12.51
C ALA A 480 -4.45 8.71 -13.31
N GLY A 481 -4.62 8.20 -14.54
CA GLY A 481 -5.76 8.55 -15.39
C GLY A 481 -7.10 8.07 -14.83
N LEU A 482 -7.17 6.85 -14.31
CA LEU A 482 -8.37 6.32 -13.66
C LEU A 482 -8.76 7.10 -12.41
N ASN A 483 -7.78 7.52 -11.61
CA ASN A 483 -8.00 8.33 -10.41
C ASN A 483 -8.17 9.82 -10.72
N GLN A 484 -8.01 10.24 -11.97
CA GLN A 484 -8.14 11.62 -12.42
C GLN A 484 -7.35 12.59 -11.53
N ILE A 485 -6.09 12.24 -11.25
CA ILE A 485 -5.25 13.07 -10.38
C ILE A 485 -5.04 14.46 -10.99
N ALA A 486 -4.69 15.44 -10.15
CA ALA A 486 -4.45 16.81 -10.58
C ALA A 486 -3.44 16.87 -11.73
N TYR A 487 -3.72 17.69 -12.72
CA TYR A 487 -2.93 17.89 -13.95
C TYR A 487 -2.90 16.70 -14.94
N TYR A 488 -3.52 15.59 -14.67
CA TYR A 488 -3.54 14.46 -15.62
C TYR A 488 -4.46 14.74 -16.81
N GLY A 489 -3.90 14.79 -18.01
CA GLY A 489 -4.63 15.07 -19.24
C GLY A 489 -5.25 16.48 -19.30
N LYS A 490 -4.91 17.37 -18.39
CA LYS A 490 -5.44 18.74 -18.31
C LYS A 490 -4.41 19.71 -17.73
N THR A 491 -4.58 20.98 -18.05
CA THR A 491 -3.89 22.11 -17.40
C THR A 491 -4.93 23.09 -16.84
N TYR A 492 -4.49 23.93 -15.92
CA TYR A 492 -5.31 25.00 -15.38
C TYR A 492 -4.88 26.32 -16.05
N SER A 493 -5.84 27.06 -16.60
CA SER A 493 -5.56 28.30 -17.36
C SER A 493 -4.93 29.41 -16.54
N TYR A 494 -4.81 29.21 -15.25
CA TYR A 494 -4.20 30.17 -14.33
C TYR A 494 -2.70 30.39 -14.59
N ASP A 495 -1.94 29.32 -14.83
CA ASP A 495 -0.51 29.39 -15.15
C ASP A 495 -0.29 29.02 -16.63
N PRO A 496 0.14 30.00 -17.49
CA PRO A 496 0.34 29.73 -18.91
C PRO A 496 1.54 28.82 -19.21
N PHE A 497 2.42 28.56 -18.25
CA PHE A 497 3.59 27.69 -18.39
C PHE A 497 3.35 26.28 -17.89
N GLU A 498 2.11 25.97 -17.45
CA GLU A 498 1.81 24.67 -16.88
C GLU A 498 1.65 23.61 -17.95
N VAL A 499 2.22 22.44 -17.69
CA VAL A 499 2.14 21.25 -18.57
C VAL A 499 1.42 20.12 -17.83
N SER A 500 0.55 19.40 -18.55
CA SER A 500 -0.12 18.20 -18.07
C SER A 500 0.87 17.05 -17.86
N ILE A 501 0.49 16.10 -16.98
CA ILE A 501 1.42 15.09 -16.46
C ILE A 501 1.25 13.68 -17.04
N GLU A 502 0.24 13.43 -17.87
CA GLU A 502 0.07 12.12 -18.53
C GLU A 502 1.33 11.70 -19.28
N LEU A 503 1.51 10.41 -19.45
CA LEU A 503 2.62 9.85 -20.23
C LEU A 503 2.58 10.37 -21.67
N LYS A 504 3.72 10.83 -22.17
CA LYS A 504 3.88 11.32 -23.53
C LYS A 504 4.62 10.29 -24.40
N ASP A 505 4.39 10.34 -25.71
CA ASP A 505 5.07 9.49 -26.68
C ASP A 505 6.59 9.65 -26.58
N GLY A 506 7.30 8.52 -26.52
CA GLY A 506 8.76 8.49 -26.49
C GLY A 506 9.40 8.66 -25.10
N GLU A 507 8.66 9.05 -24.05
CA GLU A 507 9.24 9.25 -22.70
C GLU A 507 9.81 7.98 -22.09
N ILE A 508 9.14 6.82 -22.26
CA ILE A 508 9.67 5.53 -21.79
C ILE A 508 10.99 5.22 -22.49
N ALA A 509 11.06 5.39 -23.82
CA ALA A 509 12.28 5.13 -24.56
C ALA A 509 13.42 6.08 -24.14
N THR A 510 13.11 7.35 -23.89
CA THR A 510 14.07 8.35 -23.39
C THR A 510 14.61 7.96 -22.00
N MET A 511 13.75 7.54 -21.09
CA MET A 511 14.14 7.05 -19.77
C MET A 511 15.01 5.80 -19.86
N LEU A 512 14.60 4.79 -20.63
CA LEU A 512 15.32 3.52 -20.82
C LEU A 512 16.67 3.70 -21.51
N ALA A 513 16.89 4.78 -22.25
CA ALA A 513 18.19 5.10 -22.85
C ALA A 513 19.24 5.54 -21.82
N ASN A 514 18.84 5.92 -20.60
CA ASN A 514 19.77 6.29 -19.54
C ASN A 514 20.49 5.06 -18.99
N GLN A 515 21.80 5.19 -18.72
CA GLN A 515 22.62 4.09 -18.23
C GLN A 515 22.13 3.52 -16.89
N ASP A 516 21.51 4.33 -16.04
CA ASP A 516 20.96 3.90 -14.75
C ASP A 516 19.76 2.96 -14.90
N TYR A 517 19.13 2.96 -16.07
CA TYR A 517 17.99 2.11 -16.44
C TYR A 517 18.39 0.92 -17.34
N GLN A 518 19.69 0.66 -17.48
CA GLN A 518 20.22 -0.48 -18.25
C GLN A 518 21.06 -1.37 -17.36
N LEU A 519 20.98 -2.68 -17.56
CA LEU A 519 21.89 -3.61 -16.88
C LEU A 519 23.26 -3.55 -17.55
N THR A 520 24.32 -3.69 -16.76
CA THR A 520 25.73 -3.45 -17.15
C THR A 520 26.53 -4.72 -17.34
N GLY A 521 26.06 -5.85 -16.78
CA GLY A 521 26.81 -7.09 -16.62
C GLY A 521 27.62 -7.15 -15.32
N ASP A 522 27.72 -6.05 -14.56
CA ASP A 522 28.19 -6.09 -13.17
C ASP A 522 27.06 -6.57 -12.27
N ALA A 523 27.19 -7.76 -11.74
CA ALA A 523 26.10 -8.42 -11.04
C ALA A 523 25.68 -7.71 -9.74
N ASP A 524 26.58 -7.00 -9.04
CA ASP A 524 26.24 -6.26 -7.82
C ASP A 524 25.47 -4.98 -8.17
N LEU A 525 25.95 -4.25 -9.17
CA LEU A 525 25.29 -3.04 -9.65
C LEU A 525 23.95 -3.39 -10.31
N ASP A 526 23.87 -4.45 -11.09
CA ASP A 526 22.65 -4.88 -11.75
C ASP A 526 21.57 -5.33 -10.75
N LEU A 527 21.95 -6.05 -9.69
CA LEU A 527 21.03 -6.36 -8.59
C LEU A 527 20.56 -5.09 -7.86
N GLU A 528 21.45 -4.15 -7.61
CA GLU A 528 21.08 -2.86 -7.02
C GLU A 528 20.06 -2.13 -7.88
N LYS A 529 20.27 -2.07 -9.21
CA LYS A 529 19.33 -1.46 -10.16
C LYS A 529 17.97 -2.14 -10.15
N VAL A 530 17.94 -3.47 -10.17
CA VAL A 530 16.66 -4.22 -10.14
C VAL A 530 15.90 -3.97 -8.84
N TYR A 531 16.55 -4.04 -7.69
CA TYR A 531 15.91 -3.75 -6.41
C TYR A 531 15.47 -2.29 -6.29
N LEU A 532 16.24 -1.34 -6.83
CA LEU A 532 15.83 0.06 -6.86
C LEU A 532 14.56 0.26 -7.71
N GLN A 533 14.47 -0.42 -8.85
CA GLN A 533 13.25 -0.37 -9.68
C GLN A 533 12.05 -1.03 -8.99
N GLN A 534 12.24 -2.10 -8.22
CA GLN A 534 11.20 -2.65 -7.36
C GLN A 534 10.76 -1.63 -6.30
N ILE A 535 11.68 -0.94 -5.63
CA ILE A 535 11.39 0.12 -4.66
C ILE A 535 10.55 1.23 -5.29
N ILE A 536 10.91 1.69 -6.48
CA ILE A 536 10.15 2.71 -7.22
C ILE A 536 8.77 2.19 -7.61
N ASN A 537 8.69 0.94 -8.08
CA ASN A 537 7.42 0.30 -8.41
C ASN A 537 6.49 0.21 -7.19
N PHE A 538 7.04 0.05 -5.99
CA PHE A 538 6.27 -0.11 -4.76
C PHE A 538 6.01 1.19 -4.00
N THR A 539 6.21 2.37 -4.58
CA THR A 539 5.97 3.65 -3.88
C THR A 539 4.54 3.77 -3.33
N MET A 540 3.54 3.22 -4.03
CA MET A 540 2.15 3.16 -3.56
C MET A 540 1.82 1.90 -2.73
N TYR A 541 2.81 1.06 -2.44
CA TYR A 541 2.72 -0.18 -1.67
C TYR A 541 3.77 -0.20 -0.56
N PRO A 542 3.64 0.62 0.49
CA PRO A 542 4.69 0.81 1.50
C PRO A 542 5.17 -0.49 2.14
N ASN A 543 4.30 -1.50 2.25
CA ASN A 543 4.66 -2.81 2.75
C ASN A 543 5.68 -3.52 1.85
N GLU A 544 5.38 -3.66 0.57
CA GLU A 544 6.30 -4.32 -0.40
C GLU A 544 7.57 -3.50 -0.58
N GLN A 545 7.48 -2.18 -0.54
CA GLN A 545 8.64 -1.29 -0.56
C GLN A 545 9.56 -1.53 0.64
N PHE A 546 8.98 -1.61 1.85
CA PHE A 546 9.71 -1.90 3.08
C PHE A 546 10.30 -3.32 3.09
N VAL A 547 9.57 -4.32 2.60
CA VAL A 547 10.07 -5.69 2.42
C VAL A 547 11.27 -5.70 1.47
N THR A 548 11.16 -5.03 0.33
CA THR A 548 12.24 -4.95 -0.66
C THR A 548 13.47 -4.24 -0.08
N ALA A 549 13.30 -3.16 0.66
CA ALA A 549 14.38 -2.47 1.35
C ALA A 549 15.07 -3.37 2.39
N ARG A 550 14.31 -4.17 3.16
CA ARG A 550 14.87 -5.14 4.11
C ARG A 550 15.61 -6.29 3.41
N ARG A 551 15.05 -6.82 2.30
CA ARG A 551 15.67 -7.94 1.55
C ARG A 551 16.98 -7.54 0.89
N SER A 552 17.05 -6.33 0.39
CA SER A 552 18.18 -5.82 -0.39
C SER A 552 19.19 -5.00 0.42
N GLY A 553 18.79 -4.46 1.59
CA GLY A 553 19.58 -3.48 2.32
C GLY A 553 19.65 -2.10 1.65
N LEU A 554 18.76 -1.83 0.66
CA LEU A 554 18.72 -0.56 -0.05
C LEU A 554 17.88 0.51 0.71
N PRO A 555 18.15 1.80 0.45
CA PRO A 555 19.28 2.38 -0.27
C PRO A 555 20.61 1.97 0.35
N LYS A 556 21.69 1.88 -0.47
CA LYS A 556 23.00 1.43 -0.03
C LYS A 556 23.91 2.62 0.32
N PHE A 557 24.80 2.43 1.31
CA PHE A 557 25.85 3.40 1.57
C PHE A 557 26.80 3.53 0.38
N ASN A 558 27.23 4.75 0.09
CA ASN A 558 28.11 5.07 -1.04
C ASN A 558 27.55 4.58 -2.40
N SER A 559 26.25 4.49 -2.54
CA SER A 559 25.61 4.19 -3.83
C SER A 559 25.78 5.34 -4.80
N THR A 560 26.03 5.01 -6.07
CA THR A 560 26.03 6.00 -7.17
C THR A 560 24.63 6.23 -7.75
N LEU A 561 23.64 5.42 -7.37
CA LEU A 561 22.26 5.53 -7.81
C LEU A 561 21.43 6.33 -6.79
N VAL A 562 21.11 5.72 -5.66
CA VAL A 562 20.40 6.35 -4.55
C VAL A 562 21.14 6.03 -3.25
N GLU A 563 21.82 7.02 -2.70
CA GLU A 563 22.64 6.86 -1.51
C GLU A 563 21.78 6.89 -0.24
N ARG A 564 22.07 5.95 0.69
CA ARG A 564 21.63 6.02 2.07
C ARG A 564 22.57 6.90 2.87
N VAL A 565 22.02 7.85 3.64
CA VAL A 565 22.83 8.63 4.58
C VAL A 565 23.12 7.81 5.84
N ASP A 566 24.39 7.76 6.24
CA ASP A 566 24.82 7.14 7.50
C ASP A 566 24.74 8.18 8.62
N TYR A 567 23.83 7.95 9.57
CA TYR A 567 23.64 8.84 10.72
C TYR A 567 24.53 8.40 11.88
N LYS A 568 25.58 9.18 12.14
CA LYS A 568 26.55 8.91 13.22
C LYS A 568 25.90 8.73 14.59
N ASP A 569 24.81 9.47 14.86
CA ASP A 569 24.10 9.44 16.14
C ASP A 569 23.03 8.36 16.23
N VAL A 570 22.70 7.70 15.13
CA VAL A 570 21.72 6.61 15.04
C VAL A 570 22.30 5.50 14.17
N PRO A 571 23.11 4.60 14.74
CA PRO A 571 23.67 3.47 14.00
C PRO A 571 22.60 2.62 13.33
N VAL A 572 22.87 2.08 12.17
CA VAL A 572 21.93 1.23 11.41
C VAL A 572 21.40 0.03 12.20
N THR A 573 22.19 -0.43 13.18
CA THR A 573 21.80 -1.49 14.11
C THR A 573 20.72 -1.06 15.11
N ASN A 574 20.43 0.22 15.23
CA ASN A 574 19.37 0.78 16.05
C ASN A 574 18.12 1.18 15.23
N ILE A 575 18.12 0.93 13.93
CA ILE A 575 16.95 1.19 13.08
C ILE A 575 16.11 -0.09 13.02
N PRO A 576 14.85 -0.07 13.49
CA PRO A 576 14.00 -1.26 13.56
C PRO A 576 13.81 -1.96 12.21
N ARG A 577 13.61 -3.26 12.26
CA ARG A 577 13.24 -4.12 11.12
C ARG A 577 11.91 -4.83 11.34
N ARG A 578 11.35 -4.75 12.52
CA ARG A 578 10.02 -5.19 12.88
C ARG A 578 9.37 -4.19 13.84
N PHE A 579 8.08 -4.30 14.00
CA PHE A 579 7.35 -3.53 15.00
C PHE A 579 7.44 -4.15 16.40
N ASP A 580 7.23 -3.31 17.41
CA ASP A 580 7.05 -3.77 18.78
C ASP A 580 5.70 -4.53 18.89
N THR A 581 5.73 -5.70 19.47
CA THR A 581 4.54 -6.53 19.68
C THR A 581 3.77 -6.13 20.95
N GLY A 582 4.34 -5.28 21.79
CA GLY A 582 3.79 -4.96 23.10
C GLY A 582 3.78 -6.15 24.07
N ASN A 583 3.21 -5.94 25.23
CA ASN A 583 3.00 -7.00 26.23
C ASN A 583 1.54 -7.45 26.18
N PRO A 584 1.26 -8.74 26.01
CA PRO A 584 -0.12 -9.25 26.08
C PRO A 584 -0.68 -9.06 27.49
N SER A 585 -1.99 -8.82 27.59
CA SER A 585 -2.66 -8.72 28.88
C SER A 585 -2.83 -10.11 29.51
N LYS A 586 -2.55 -10.24 30.81
CA LYS A 586 -2.80 -11.48 31.57
C LYS A 586 -4.28 -11.89 31.62
N THR A 587 -5.18 -10.97 31.29
CA THR A 587 -6.62 -11.24 31.24
C THR A 587 -7.07 -11.65 29.83
N ASP A 588 -6.19 -11.63 28.85
CA ASP A 588 -6.46 -12.09 27.51
C ASP A 588 -6.48 -13.62 27.47
N LEU A 589 -7.50 -14.21 26.85
CA LEU A 589 -7.58 -15.66 26.64
C LEU A 589 -6.39 -16.20 25.83
N MET A 590 -5.80 -15.36 24.98
CA MET A 590 -4.63 -15.68 24.15
C MET A 590 -3.29 -15.49 24.87
N TYR A 591 -3.27 -15.09 26.15
CA TYR A 591 -2.04 -14.68 26.85
C TYR A 591 -0.90 -15.70 26.73
N ASP A 592 -1.13 -16.95 27.14
CA ASP A 592 -0.09 -17.98 27.12
C ASP A 592 0.32 -18.36 25.69
N ILE A 593 -0.62 -18.32 24.74
CA ILE A 593 -0.38 -18.62 23.32
C ILE A 593 0.49 -17.53 22.69
N LEU A 594 0.19 -16.25 22.98
CA LEU A 594 0.99 -15.11 22.53
C LEU A 594 2.39 -15.14 23.12
N LEU A 595 2.53 -15.40 24.43
CA LEU A 595 3.84 -15.55 25.06
C LEU A 595 4.67 -16.65 24.40
N LYS A 596 4.04 -17.79 24.13
CA LYS A 596 4.70 -18.89 23.43
C LYS A 596 5.12 -18.47 22.02
N ALA A 597 4.24 -17.86 21.24
CA ALA A 597 4.51 -17.43 19.88
C ALA A 597 5.66 -16.41 19.81
N TYR A 598 5.75 -15.48 20.77
CA TYR A 598 6.85 -14.52 20.85
C TYR A 598 8.16 -15.20 21.25
N SER A 599 8.11 -16.09 22.25
CA SER A 599 9.28 -16.86 22.68
C SER A 599 9.84 -17.75 21.56
N ASP A 600 8.98 -18.44 20.83
CA ASP A 600 9.38 -19.31 19.72
C ASP A 600 10.05 -18.53 18.57
N GLN A 601 9.68 -17.25 18.37
CA GLN A 601 10.33 -16.36 17.41
C GLN A 601 11.62 -15.72 17.94
N GLY A 602 11.88 -15.83 19.25
CA GLY A 602 12.98 -15.16 19.94
C GLY A 602 12.72 -13.68 20.19
N PHE A 603 11.45 -13.27 20.29
CA PHE A 603 11.08 -11.89 20.53
C PHE A 603 11.05 -11.58 22.02
N THR A 604 11.72 -10.49 22.39
CA THR A 604 11.68 -9.93 23.75
C THR A 604 10.40 -9.12 23.91
N LEU A 605 9.68 -9.37 24.99
CA LEU A 605 8.53 -8.54 25.37
C LEU A 605 9.05 -7.21 25.89
N SER A 606 8.61 -6.13 25.29
CA SER A 606 8.95 -4.78 25.72
C SER A 606 7.79 -4.13 26.47
N ALA A 607 8.12 -3.26 27.42
CA ALA A 607 7.10 -2.41 28.04
C ALA A 607 6.57 -1.43 26.99
N PRO A 608 5.27 -1.06 27.01
CA PRO A 608 4.74 -0.04 26.13
C PRO A 608 5.58 1.24 26.18
N GLY A 609 6.06 1.71 25.01
CA GLY A 609 6.91 2.88 24.89
C GLY A 609 8.40 2.63 25.17
N SER A 610 8.85 1.39 25.29
CA SER A 610 10.28 1.10 25.35
C SER A 610 10.91 1.43 23.98
N ASN A 611 12.09 2.07 24.02
CA ASN A 611 12.81 2.51 22.82
C ASN A 611 13.98 1.58 22.49
N GLU A 612 13.88 0.32 22.78
CA GLU A 612 14.95 -0.64 22.53
C GLU A 612 15.01 -1.00 21.04
N THR A 613 15.29 0.03 20.21
CA THR A 613 15.30 -0.08 18.76
C THR A 613 16.34 -1.07 18.24
N ALA A 614 17.45 -1.25 18.98
CA ALA A 614 18.45 -2.27 18.69
C ALA A 614 17.88 -3.71 18.78
N ILE A 615 16.97 -3.97 19.72
CA ILE A 615 16.26 -5.24 19.85
C ILE A 615 15.36 -5.43 18.63
N LEU A 616 14.60 -4.41 18.24
CA LEU A 616 13.71 -4.45 17.08
C LEU A 616 14.48 -4.57 15.73
N ASN A 617 15.77 -4.24 15.72
CA ASN A 617 16.66 -4.51 14.60
C ASN A 617 17.20 -5.94 14.61
N SER A 618 17.66 -6.43 15.76
CA SER A 618 18.32 -7.72 15.91
C SER A 618 17.36 -8.91 15.89
N GLU A 619 16.18 -8.74 16.50
CA GLU A 619 15.12 -9.73 16.52
C GLU A 619 14.28 -9.64 15.26
N ARG A 620 14.56 -10.51 14.31
CA ARG A 620 13.97 -10.50 12.97
C ARG A 620 12.95 -11.61 12.80
N VAL A 621 11.89 -11.34 12.05
CA VAL A 621 10.98 -12.37 11.57
C VAL A 621 11.74 -13.41 10.73
N TRP A 622 11.22 -14.63 10.59
CA TRP A 622 11.95 -15.77 10.03
C TRP A 622 12.59 -15.50 8.66
N TRP A 623 11.84 -14.92 7.70
CA TRP A 623 12.38 -14.66 6.37
C TRP A 623 13.43 -13.52 6.34
N ASP A 624 13.44 -12.67 7.37
CA ASP A 624 14.37 -11.52 7.46
C ASP A 624 15.70 -11.86 8.16
N LYS A 625 15.82 -13.05 8.76
CA LYS A 625 16.99 -13.43 9.59
C LYS A 625 18.32 -13.29 8.88
N ASN A 626 18.40 -13.64 7.60
CA ASN A 626 19.65 -13.65 6.82
C ASN A 626 19.76 -12.44 5.88
N ASN A 627 18.80 -11.53 5.89
CA ASN A 627 18.84 -10.35 5.03
C ASN A 627 19.98 -9.39 5.41
N PRO A 628 20.51 -8.63 4.43
CA PRO A 628 21.56 -7.65 4.70
C PRO A 628 21.07 -6.59 5.68
N GLN A 629 22.00 -5.96 6.41
CA GLN A 629 21.68 -4.82 7.26
C GLN A 629 21.35 -3.60 6.40
N TRP A 630 20.65 -2.63 6.98
CA TRP A 630 20.38 -1.37 6.32
C TRP A 630 21.65 -0.76 5.73
N GLY A 631 21.61 -0.32 4.50
CA GLY A 631 22.73 0.31 3.81
C GLY A 631 23.81 -0.65 3.28
N ALA A 632 23.73 -1.95 3.55
CA ALA A 632 24.73 -2.91 3.11
C ALA A 632 24.66 -3.29 1.62
N GLY A 633 23.51 -3.07 1.00
CA GLY A 633 23.24 -3.51 -0.37
C GLY A 633 22.89 -5.00 -0.49
N PRO A 634 22.47 -5.46 -1.67
CA PRO A 634 22.02 -6.82 -1.89
C PRO A 634 23.16 -7.85 -1.75
N LYS A 635 22.80 -9.07 -1.35
CA LYS A 635 23.69 -10.23 -1.33
C LYS A 635 23.43 -11.09 -2.57
N LYS A 636 24.50 -11.63 -3.14
CA LYS A 636 24.44 -12.62 -4.25
C LYS A 636 24.00 -14.00 -3.80
#